data_676dc4517ad2f7dffe67e9362e4db0ff
#
_entry.id   676dc4517ad2f7dffe67e9362e4db0ff
#
_cell.length_a   1.000
_cell.length_b   1.000
_cell.length_c   1.000
_cell.angle_alpha   90.00
_cell.angle_beta   90.00
_cell.angle_gamma   90.00
#
_symmetry.space_group_name_H-M   'P 1'
#
loop_
_entity.id
_entity.type
_entity.pdbx_description
1 polymer ?
#
loop_
_entity_poly.entity_id
_entity_poly.type
_entity_poly.pdbx_seq_one_letter_code
_entity_poly.pdbx_strand_id
1 'polypeptide(L)'
;MAKSLCKQGCDPFAQTQRSKLQHRRARINQQINKEMRMRAGAENLFKATSNHKVKETVALELSYVNSNLQLLKEELEELNSSVDVYQNDSESISVPMIPLGLKETKEMDLMTPLKDLICEHYGEDGISFEKEIKELMELRQAMRTPSRNEAGLELLMEYYNQLYFLDNRFFPPNKNLGVFFHWYDSLTGVPSHQRALAFEKGSVLFNIGALHTQIGARQDRTTLQGIDRAIDAFQKAAGAFNYLKENFSNAPSLDMSTASLNMLVRLMIAQVQECVFEKVTLTSAQNDFFTQLQIAQEAARVEEVYSLVHQTMTQAHVKDYVPFSWATMVHVKSEHFKALSHYYAAVALCDCPSVSVADLPEHEKAFVQFHVTMPEGPSLHLVLQDQEERRKLGKAHLKKAIMRHEEAMRIHSLCKILRKMDILQEVLSFAHKRSLSKYSEIDHEEDFFETGDAPDIHPKTNQRPEIKSPNFSQVKVTDIFHRLGPLSVFSVKNKWCPARRVHLARGENGFGLTLRGDSPVLIAGVIPGGCASEAGLKEGDYIVSVNSEDCKWSKHAEVVQLLKSIGEEGVDIGVVTLQSSDGQNADRRSVAMSSGGALLKNNKENSRKSLMNSKSASTLLAWSKKSKRSKSSTYSLPFTTVGDESMY
;
A
#
# COMPACT_ATOMS: atom_id res chain seq x y z
N MET A 1 37.54 -3.18 1.41
CA MET A 1 37.21 -1.76 1.08
C MET A 1 35.70 -1.63 1.18
N ALA A 2 35.21 -1.25 2.35
CA ALA A 2 33.78 -0.96 2.56
C ALA A 2 33.48 0.34 1.82
N LYS A 3 32.72 0.27 0.73
CA LYS A 3 32.09 1.44 0.15
C LYS A 3 31.10 1.99 1.19
N SER A 4 31.48 3.09 1.83
CA SER A 4 30.53 3.96 2.52
C SER A 4 29.49 4.38 1.49
N LEU A 5 28.39 3.66 1.43
CA LEU A 5 27.17 4.11 0.76
C LEU A 5 26.65 5.29 1.59
N CYS A 6 27.00 6.49 1.17
CA CYS A 6 26.27 7.69 1.55
C CYS A 6 24.84 7.44 1.05
N LYS A 7 23.96 6.95 1.97
CA LYS A 7 22.57 6.62 1.61
C LYS A 7 21.91 7.90 1.13
N GLN A 8 21.71 8.03 -0.19
CA GLN A 8 21.03 9.15 -0.82
C GLN A 8 19.61 9.25 -0.23
N GLY A 9 19.33 10.28 0.48
CA GLY A 9 17.99 10.50 1.02
C GLY A 9 17.94 11.33 2.32
N CYS A 10 19.06 11.67 2.91
CA CYS A 10 19.09 12.50 4.12
C CYS A 10 19.47 13.95 3.79
N ASP A 11 18.47 14.78 3.41
CA ASP A 11 18.63 16.23 3.33
C ASP A 11 18.04 16.86 4.60
N PRO A 12 18.87 17.36 5.55
CA PRO A 12 18.42 17.98 6.79
C PRO A 12 17.58 19.23 6.55
N PHE A 13 17.85 19.97 5.47
CA PHE A 13 17.10 21.19 5.13
C PHE A 13 15.69 20.84 4.64
N ALA A 14 15.56 19.86 3.74
CA ALA A 14 14.27 19.36 3.29
C ALA A 14 13.42 18.80 4.45
N GLN A 15 14.04 18.09 5.40
CA GLN A 15 13.35 17.59 6.60
C GLN A 15 12.85 18.72 7.50
N THR A 16 13.63 19.79 7.68
CA THR A 16 13.23 20.96 8.49
C THR A 16 12.05 21.69 7.85
N GLN A 17 12.06 21.89 6.54
CA GLN A 17 10.96 22.47 5.78
C GLN A 17 9.69 21.63 5.88
N ARG A 18 9.81 20.32 5.66
CA ARG A 18 8.69 19.36 5.80
C ARG A 18 8.10 19.36 7.20
N SER A 19 8.93 19.40 8.25
CA SER A 19 8.45 19.47 9.64
C SER A 19 7.61 20.72 9.88
N LYS A 20 8.03 21.90 9.39
CA LYS A 20 7.25 23.14 9.47
C LYS A 20 5.91 23.04 8.75
N LEU A 21 5.89 22.47 7.53
CA LEU A 21 4.66 22.22 6.78
C LEU A 21 3.72 21.29 7.51
N GLN A 22 4.23 20.19 8.10
CA GLN A 22 3.42 19.27 8.87
C GLN A 22 2.80 19.90 10.12
N HIS A 23 3.52 20.75 10.83
CA HIS A 23 2.96 21.49 11.97
C HIS A 23 1.83 22.44 11.54
N ARG A 24 1.99 23.13 10.41
CA ARG A 24 0.94 24.00 9.87
C ARG A 24 -0.28 23.21 9.44
N ARG A 25 -0.10 22.08 8.73
CA ARG A 25 -1.16 21.16 8.34
C ARG A 25 -1.92 20.62 9.56
N ALA A 26 -1.20 20.14 10.58
CA ALA A 26 -1.80 19.63 11.80
C ALA A 26 -2.64 20.70 12.52
N ARG A 27 -2.15 21.96 12.59
CA ARG A 27 -2.89 23.07 13.20
C ARG A 27 -4.19 23.40 12.44
N ILE A 28 -4.14 23.47 11.11
CA ILE A 28 -5.33 23.71 10.29
C ILE A 28 -6.34 22.58 10.50
N ASN A 29 -5.88 21.34 10.54
CA ASN A 29 -6.76 20.18 10.72
C ASN A 29 -7.42 20.16 12.12
N GLN A 30 -6.72 20.61 13.16
CA GLN A 30 -7.35 20.80 14.48
C GLN A 30 -8.48 21.84 14.42
N GLN A 31 -8.29 22.92 13.67
CA GLN A 31 -9.34 23.93 13.43
C GLN A 31 -10.50 23.33 12.64
N ILE A 32 -10.25 22.59 11.56
CA ILE A 32 -11.26 21.87 10.79
C ILE A 32 -12.09 20.95 11.70
N ASN A 33 -11.44 20.15 12.54
CA ASN A 33 -12.12 19.25 13.48
C ASN A 33 -12.98 20.01 14.51
N LYS A 34 -12.55 21.20 14.96
CA LYS A 34 -13.33 22.06 15.84
C LYS A 34 -14.60 22.54 15.13
N GLU A 35 -14.45 23.10 13.91
CA GLU A 35 -15.58 23.59 13.11
C GLU A 35 -16.57 22.44 12.74
N MET A 36 -16.07 21.23 12.46
CA MET A 36 -16.92 20.06 12.21
C MET A 36 -17.77 19.69 13.43
N ARG A 37 -17.21 19.76 14.65
CA ARG A 37 -17.99 19.53 15.88
C ARG A 37 -19.03 20.63 16.09
N MET A 38 -18.69 21.88 15.83
CA MET A 38 -19.63 23.00 15.89
C MET A 38 -20.76 22.82 14.90
N ARG A 39 -20.46 22.44 13.66
CA ARG A 39 -21.47 22.10 12.63
C ARG A 39 -22.40 21.00 13.10
N ALA A 40 -21.88 19.88 13.59
CA ALA A 40 -22.69 18.76 14.07
C ALA A 40 -23.59 19.16 15.25
N GLY A 41 -23.07 19.97 16.18
CA GLY A 41 -23.87 20.52 17.29
C GLY A 41 -24.98 21.43 16.81
N ALA A 42 -24.70 22.34 15.90
CA ALA A 42 -25.67 23.26 15.31
C ALA A 42 -26.73 22.50 14.47
N GLU A 43 -26.36 21.50 13.68
CA GLU A 43 -27.30 20.65 12.95
C GLU A 43 -28.26 19.90 13.88
N ASN A 44 -27.75 19.37 14.98
CA ASN A 44 -28.57 18.69 16.00
C ASN A 44 -29.54 19.67 16.68
N LEU A 45 -29.06 20.87 17.04
CA LEU A 45 -29.91 21.91 17.62
C LEU A 45 -30.99 22.38 16.63
N PHE A 46 -30.63 22.57 15.36
CA PHE A 46 -31.57 22.93 14.29
C PHE A 46 -32.70 21.92 14.13
N LYS A 47 -32.38 20.62 14.25
CA LYS A 47 -33.36 19.52 14.18
C LYS A 47 -34.23 19.46 15.44
N ALA A 48 -33.64 19.68 16.61
CA ALA A 48 -34.31 19.50 17.90
C ALA A 48 -35.23 20.69 18.31
N THR A 49 -34.95 21.90 17.85
CA THR A 49 -35.70 23.09 18.26
C THR A 49 -36.94 23.33 17.38
N SER A 50 -38.05 23.69 18.00
CA SER A 50 -39.27 24.16 17.33
C SER A 50 -39.38 25.70 17.29
N ASN A 51 -38.52 26.42 18.03
CA ASN A 51 -38.51 27.87 18.09
C ASN A 51 -37.93 28.50 16.84
N HIS A 52 -38.71 29.29 16.11
CA HIS A 52 -38.36 29.90 14.84
C HIS A 52 -37.14 30.83 14.94
N LYS A 53 -37.06 31.69 15.97
CA LYS A 53 -35.92 32.60 16.18
C LYS A 53 -34.62 31.82 16.42
N VAL A 54 -34.69 30.73 17.19
CA VAL A 54 -33.51 29.87 17.43
C VAL A 54 -33.10 29.18 16.12
N LYS A 55 -34.04 28.71 15.30
CA LYS A 55 -33.73 28.13 14.00
C LYS A 55 -33.03 29.11 13.06
N GLU A 56 -33.48 30.36 13.01
CA GLU A 56 -32.84 31.40 12.20
C GLU A 56 -31.40 31.67 12.67
N THR A 57 -31.18 31.81 13.98
CA THR A 57 -29.85 32.02 14.55
C THR A 57 -28.93 30.83 14.23
N VAL A 58 -29.41 29.61 14.43
CA VAL A 58 -28.64 28.38 14.14
C VAL A 58 -28.36 28.22 12.64
N ALA A 59 -29.29 28.63 11.77
CA ALA A 59 -29.04 28.62 10.31
C ALA A 59 -27.91 29.57 9.92
N LEU A 60 -27.84 30.77 10.56
CA LEU A 60 -26.72 31.71 10.35
C LEU A 60 -25.41 31.14 10.85
N GLU A 61 -25.40 30.53 12.04
CA GLU A 61 -24.21 29.85 12.58
C GLU A 61 -23.74 28.70 11.67
N LEU A 62 -24.67 27.89 11.15
CA LEU A 62 -24.35 26.82 10.20
C LEU A 62 -23.73 27.38 8.92
N SER A 63 -24.27 28.47 8.39
CA SER A 63 -23.70 29.14 7.21
C SER A 63 -22.28 29.63 7.47
N TYR A 64 -22.05 30.26 8.63
CA TYR A 64 -20.72 30.74 9.05
C TYR A 64 -19.73 29.59 9.22
N VAL A 65 -20.10 28.54 9.94
CA VAL A 65 -19.25 27.36 10.18
C VAL A 65 -18.91 26.65 8.86
N ASN A 66 -19.88 26.51 7.95
CA ASN A 66 -19.65 25.92 6.63
C ASN A 66 -18.67 26.75 5.79
N SER A 67 -18.79 28.09 5.83
CA SER A 67 -17.85 28.99 5.13
C SER A 67 -16.43 28.88 5.72
N ASN A 68 -16.31 28.84 7.05
CA ASN A 68 -15.00 28.63 7.70
C ASN A 68 -14.39 27.27 7.37
N LEU A 69 -15.19 26.21 7.36
CA LEU A 69 -14.73 24.87 6.96
C LEU A 69 -14.20 24.88 5.53
N GLN A 70 -14.88 25.56 4.62
CA GLN A 70 -14.42 25.66 3.24
C GLN A 70 -13.09 26.39 3.13
N LEU A 71 -12.93 27.55 3.79
CA LEU A 71 -11.68 28.31 3.81
C LEU A 71 -10.51 27.51 4.39
N LEU A 72 -10.74 26.80 5.50
CA LEU A 72 -9.71 25.98 6.15
C LEU A 72 -9.34 24.77 5.26
N LYS A 73 -10.29 24.17 4.56
CA LYS A 73 -10.01 23.09 3.60
C LYS A 73 -9.21 23.63 2.41
N GLU A 74 -9.53 24.79 1.87
CA GLU A 74 -8.76 25.43 0.81
C GLU A 74 -7.33 25.76 1.25
N GLU A 75 -7.13 26.28 2.48
CA GLU A 75 -5.79 26.53 3.03
C GLU A 75 -4.99 25.22 3.18
N LEU A 76 -5.63 24.15 3.65
CA LEU A 76 -4.98 22.83 3.77
C LEU A 76 -4.58 22.28 2.39
N GLU A 77 -5.41 22.45 1.38
CA GLU A 77 -5.12 22.03 0.02
C GLU A 77 -3.99 22.84 -0.62
N GLU A 78 -3.95 24.15 -0.39
CA GLU A 78 -2.83 25.00 -0.84
C GLU A 78 -1.50 24.55 -0.24
N LEU A 79 -1.48 24.16 1.03
CA LEU A 79 -0.29 23.59 1.66
C LEU A 79 0.09 22.22 1.08
N ASN A 80 -0.88 21.41 0.71
CA ASN A 80 -0.64 20.12 0.07
C ASN A 80 -0.11 20.29 -1.36
N SER A 81 -0.62 21.26 -2.11
CA SER A 81 -0.18 21.55 -3.48
C SER A 81 1.18 22.24 -3.58
N SER A 82 1.63 22.92 -2.53
CA SER A 82 2.95 23.55 -2.46
C SER A 82 4.11 22.56 -2.22
N VAL A 83 3.79 21.29 -1.99
CA VAL A 83 4.81 20.23 -1.94
C VAL A 83 5.07 19.79 -3.38
N ASP A 84 6.32 20.00 -3.88
CA ASP A 84 6.81 19.66 -5.24
C ASP A 84 6.50 18.22 -5.73
N VAL A 85 5.77 17.46 -4.92
CA VAL A 85 5.34 16.09 -5.19
C VAL A 85 4.43 15.99 -6.42
N TYR A 86 3.70 17.09 -6.72
CA TYR A 86 2.63 17.11 -7.72
C TYR A 86 3.03 17.79 -9.03
N GLN A 87 4.26 18.33 -9.13
CA GLN A 87 4.74 18.94 -10.37
C GLN A 87 5.42 17.88 -11.24
N ASN A 88 4.87 17.65 -12.41
CA ASN A 88 5.52 16.88 -13.46
C ASN A 88 6.43 17.80 -14.28
N ASP A 89 7.71 17.45 -14.37
CA ASP A 89 8.67 18.10 -15.24
C ASP A 89 8.54 17.63 -16.72
N SER A 90 7.50 16.85 -17.05
CA SER A 90 7.33 16.35 -18.42
C SER A 90 6.50 17.31 -19.26
N GLU A 91 7.04 17.71 -20.40
CA GLU A 91 6.37 18.49 -21.45
C GLU A 91 5.25 17.74 -22.19
N SER A 92 4.86 16.55 -21.71
CA SER A 92 3.86 15.72 -22.35
C SER A 92 2.43 16.19 -22.04
N ILE A 93 1.63 16.43 -23.09
CA ILE A 93 0.22 16.81 -23.00
C ILE A 93 -0.62 15.55 -22.70
N SER A 94 -0.60 15.09 -21.45
CA SER A 94 -1.44 13.98 -20.99
C SER A 94 -2.22 14.39 -19.73
N VAL A 95 -3.40 13.77 -19.52
CA VAL A 95 -4.21 14.05 -18.33
C VAL A 95 -3.41 13.73 -17.07
N PRO A 96 -3.26 14.67 -16.11
CA PRO A 96 -2.44 14.43 -14.92
C PRO A 96 -2.96 13.28 -14.07
N MET A 97 -2.04 12.48 -13.52
CA MET A 97 -2.36 11.45 -12.52
C MET A 97 -2.34 12.04 -11.11
N ILE A 98 -2.99 11.36 -10.16
CA ILE A 98 -3.02 11.76 -8.75
C ILE A 98 -1.98 10.93 -7.99
N PRO A 99 -0.77 11.47 -7.71
CA PRO A 99 0.21 10.83 -6.85
C PRO A 99 -0.13 11.06 -5.37
N LEU A 100 0.27 10.14 -4.50
CA LEU A 100 0.10 10.28 -3.06
C LEU A 100 1.35 10.85 -2.41
N GLY A 101 1.15 11.74 -1.42
CA GLY A 101 2.21 12.18 -0.53
C GLY A 101 2.66 11.06 0.41
N LEU A 102 3.96 11.04 0.74
CA LEU A 102 4.50 10.11 1.73
C LEU A 102 4.06 10.54 3.14
N LYS A 103 3.78 9.56 3.99
CA LYS A 103 3.63 9.79 5.44
C LYS A 103 4.96 10.24 6.01
N GLU A 104 4.92 11.28 6.83
CA GLU A 104 6.08 11.80 7.54
C GLU A 104 6.20 11.17 8.93
N THR A 105 7.43 11.01 9.42
CA THR A 105 7.70 10.50 10.77
C THR A 105 8.72 11.37 11.48
N LYS A 106 8.69 11.35 12.82
CA LYS A 106 9.68 12.03 13.65
C LYS A 106 10.95 11.19 13.80
N GLU A 107 12.02 11.87 14.10
CA GLU A 107 13.24 11.25 14.59
C GLU A 107 12.97 10.49 15.90
N MET A 108 13.66 9.40 16.10
CA MET A 108 13.46 8.52 17.25
C MET A 108 14.81 8.04 17.76
N ASP A 109 15.01 8.14 19.06
CA ASP A 109 16.18 7.57 19.72
C ASP A 109 15.88 6.13 20.17
N LEU A 110 16.66 5.20 19.64
CA LEU A 110 16.62 3.79 20.00
C LEU A 110 17.83 3.36 20.84
N MET A 111 18.79 4.25 21.06
CA MET A 111 20.08 3.90 21.66
C MET A 111 19.91 3.30 23.06
N THR A 112 19.32 4.03 23.99
CA THR A 112 19.13 3.58 25.37
C THR A 112 18.18 2.37 25.45
N PRO A 113 16.98 2.38 24.86
CA PRO A 113 16.05 1.26 24.99
C PRO A 113 16.59 -0.07 24.45
N LEU A 114 17.37 -0.04 23.36
CA LEU A 114 17.92 -1.27 22.79
C LEU A 114 19.13 -1.76 23.60
N LYS A 115 20.00 -0.86 24.08
CA LYS A 115 21.11 -1.25 24.98
C LYS A 115 20.59 -1.92 26.25
N ASP A 116 19.59 -1.31 26.89
CA ASP A 116 19.01 -1.86 28.11
C ASP A 116 18.44 -3.27 27.88
N LEU A 117 17.72 -3.46 26.77
CA LEU A 117 17.19 -4.77 26.45
C LEU A 117 18.28 -5.79 26.10
N ILE A 118 19.35 -5.37 25.42
CA ILE A 118 20.50 -6.24 25.13
C ILE A 118 21.14 -6.73 26.45
N CYS A 119 21.35 -5.81 27.40
CA CYS A 119 21.89 -6.19 28.71
C CYS A 119 20.94 -7.10 29.49
N GLU A 120 19.66 -6.74 29.58
CA GLU A 120 18.70 -7.47 30.41
C GLU A 120 18.26 -8.81 29.84
N HIS A 121 18.02 -8.90 28.53
CA HIS A 121 17.44 -10.09 27.91
C HIS A 121 18.51 -11.01 27.31
N TYR A 122 19.51 -10.43 26.63
CA TYR A 122 20.55 -11.20 25.96
C TYR A 122 21.73 -11.48 26.85
N GLY A 123 21.91 -10.69 27.93
CA GLY A 123 23.08 -10.83 28.81
C GLY A 123 24.39 -10.39 28.14
N GLU A 124 24.31 -9.63 27.06
CA GLU A 124 25.44 -9.10 26.31
C GLU A 124 25.70 -7.64 26.70
N ASP A 125 26.91 -7.15 26.49
CA ASP A 125 27.20 -5.72 26.71
C ASP A 125 26.56 -4.84 25.62
N GLY A 126 25.55 -4.06 26.00
CA GLY A 126 24.84 -3.15 25.10
C GLY A 126 25.77 -2.10 24.46
N ILE A 127 26.90 -1.75 25.06
CA ILE A 127 27.87 -0.80 24.50
C ILE A 127 28.53 -1.42 23.25
N SER A 128 28.78 -2.73 23.27
CA SER A 128 29.38 -3.43 22.13
C SER A 128 28.52 -3.47 20.87
N PHE A 129 27.21 -3.11 20.98
CA PHE A 129 26.24 -3.04 19.88
C PHE A 129 25.88 -1.61 19.45
N GLU A 130 26.59 -0.59 19.94
CA GLU A 130 26.31 0.80 19.55
C GLU A 130 26.37 1.03 18.04
N LYS A 131 27.25 0.34 17.33
CA LYS A 131 27.41 0.47 15.89
C LYS A 131 26.17 -0.05 15.15
N GLU A 132 25.66 -1.20 15.55
CA GLU A 132 24.46 -1.83 15.00
C GLU A 132 23.21 -0.97 15.27
N ILE A 133 23.10 -0.40 16.47
CA ILE A 133 21.99 0.50 16.82
C ILE A 133 22.06 1.79 15.99
N LYS A 134 23.25 2.37 15.81
CA LYS A 134 23.44 3.55 14.95
C LYS A 134 23.09 3.23 13.50
N GLU A 135 23.52 2.09 12.97
CA GLU A 135 23.19 1.65 11.62
C GLU A 135 21.68 1.53 11.41
N LEU A 136 20.95 0.96 12.36
CA LEU A 136 19.49 0.92 12.32
C LEU A 136 18.86 2.31 12.36
N MET A 137 19.36 3.21 13.21
CA MET A 137 18.87 4.59 13.30
C MET A 137 19.16 5.38 12.02
N GLU A 138 20.33 5.20 11.41
CA GLU A 138 20.71 5.81 10.14
C GLU A 138 19.83 5.29 8.99
N LEU A 139 19.55 3.98 8.94
CA LEU A 139 18.64 3.39 7.98
C LEU A 139 17.22 3.97 8.13
N ARG A 140 16.73 4.09 9.38
CA ARG A 140 15.44 4.74 9.66
C ARG A 140 15.44 6.21 9.25
N GLN A 141 16.51 6.93 9.50
CA GLN A 141 16.64 8.34 9.13
C GLN A 141 16.64 8.51 7.61
N ALA A 142 17.38 7.66 6.88
CA ALA A 142 17.42 7.69 5.43
C ALA A 142 16.04 7.44 4.78
N MET A 143 15.25 6.49 5.32
CA MET A 143 13.92 6.16 4.77
C MET A 143 12.87 7.27 4.97
N ARG A 144 13.13 8.29 5.80
CA ARG A 144 12.22 9.43 5.99
C ARG A 144 12.10 10.31 4.74
N THR A 145 13.14 10.35 3.93
CA THR A 145 13.21 11.15 2.69
C THR A 145 13.77 10.31 1.53
N PRO A 146 13.07 9.24 1.12
CA PRO A 146 13.53 8.38 0.04
C PRO A 146 13.55 9.17 -1.28
N SER A 147 14.47 8.82 -2.17
CA SER A 147 14.46 9.32 -3.54
C SER A 147 13.20 8.81 -4.26
N ARG A 148 12.68 9.62 -5.21
CA ARG A 148 11.40 9.31 -5.91
C ARG A 148 11.63 8.41 -7.13
N ASN A 149 12.30 7.28 -6.91
CA ASN A 149 12.67 6.30 -7.92
C ASN A 149 12.82 4.91 -7.29
N GLU A 150 13.29 3.93 -8.07
CA GLU A 150 13.50 2.55 -7.63
C GLU A 150 14.46 2.43 -6.43
N ALA A 151 15.51 3.27 -6.37
CA ALA A 151 16.44 3.25 -5.23
C ALA A 151 15.76 3.65 -3.91
N GLY A 152 14.80 4.59 -3.97
CA GLY A 152 13.99 4.94 -2.80
C GLY A 152 13.04 3.82 -2.38
N LEU A 153 12.50 3.06 -3.34
CA LEU A 153 11.70 1.86 -3.04
C LEU A 153 12.53 0.77 -2.38
N GLU A 154 13.73 0.50 -2.88
CA GLU A 154 14.67 -0.45 -2.29
C GLU A 154 15.00 -0.07 -0.84
N LEU A 155 15.26 1.21 -0.57
CA LEU A 155 15.54 1.73 0.77
C LEU A 155 14.34 1.51 1.73
N LEU A 156 13.11 1.79 1.28
CA LEU A 156 11.91 1.55 2.08
C LEU A 156 11.69 0.06 2.34
N MET A 157 11.94 -0.80 1.35
CA MET A 157 11.84 -2.25 1.49
C MET A 157 12.94 -2.82 2.39
N GLU A 158 14.17 -2.31 2.28
CA GLU A 158 15.27 -2.68 3.18
C GLU A 158 14.88 -2.42 4.64
N TYR A 159 14.40 -1.21 4.94
CA TYR A 159 13.95 -0.88 6.28
C TYR A 159 12.75 -1.73 6.71
N TYR A 160 11.76 -1.93 5.85
CA TYR A 160 10.60 -2.77 6.14
C TYR A 160 11.00 -4.21 6.50
N ASN A 161 11.94 -4.78 5.76
CA ASN A 161 12.45 -6.11 6.02
C ASN A 161 13.27 -6.18 7.32
N GLN A 162 14.03 -5.13 7.66
CA GLN A 162 14.71 -5.04 8.95
C GLN A 162 13.73 -5.01 10.14
N LEU A 163 12.52 -4.47 9.97
CA LEU A 163 11.50 -4.47 11.01
C LEU A 163 11.04 -5.89 11.40
N TYR A 164 11.22 -6.90 10.55
CA TYR A 164 10.99 -8.30 10.92
C TYR A 164 12.00 -8.77 11.97
N PHE A 165 13.27 -8.47 11.77
CA PHE A 165 14.32 -8.81 12.75
C PHE A 165 14.13 -8.00 14.02
N LEU A 166 13.86 -6.72 13.92
CA LEU A 166 13.60 -5.83 15.04
C LEU A 166 12.44 -6.34 15.93
N ASP A 167 11.35 -6.81 15.32
CA ASP A 167 10.19 -7.38 16.01
C ASP A 167 10.57 -8.61 16.86
N ASN A 168 11.34 -9.52 16.26
CA ASN A 168 11.76 -10.75 16.92
C ASN A 168 12.88 -10.55 17.93
N ARG A 169 13.68 -9.50 17.79
CA ARG A 169 14.81 -9.21 18.68
C ARG A 169 14.45 -8.33 19.87
N PHE A 170 13.55 -7.35 19.70
CA PHE A 170 13.40 -6.26 20.67
C PHE A 170 11.96 -5.97 21.08
N PHE A 171 10.95 -6.55 20.45
CA PHE A 171 9.54 -6.28 20.77
C PHE A 171 8.85 -7.51 21.38
N PRO A 172 9.09 -7.78 22.68
CA PRO A 172 8.42 -8.88 23.38
C PRO A 172 6.93 -8.58 23.56
N PRO A 173 6.04 -9.58 23.50
CA PRO A 173 4.60 -9.38 23.61
C PRO A 173 4.16 -8.82 24.96
N ASN A 174 4.96 -9.02 26.02
CA ASN A 174 4.59 -8.72 27.41
C ASN A 174 5.39 -7.58 28.05
N LYS A 175 6.35 -6.98 27.35
CA LYS A 175 7.19 -5.88 27.86
C LYS A 175 7.19 -4.72 26.88
N ASN A 176 7.10 -3.52 27.40
CA ASN A 176 7.12 -2.30 26.61
C ASN A 176 8.51 -1.64 26.71
N LEU A 177 9.11 -1.36 25.56
CA LEU A 177 10.39 -0.66 25.47
C LEU A 177 10.34 0.85 25.79
N GLY A 178 9.16 1.42 26.05
CA GLY A 178 9.02 2.86 26.20
C GLY A 178 9.13 3.67 24.90
N VAL A 179 9.28 2.99 23.77
CA VAL A 179 9.42 3.64 22.45
C VAL A 179 8.05 3.91 21.84
N PHE A 180 7.89 5.10 21.24
CA PHE A 180 6.69 5.48 20.51
C PHE A 180 7.03 5.79 19.05
N PHE A 181 6.33 5.15 18.14
CA PHE A 181 6.37 5.46 16.71
C PHE A 181 5.40 6.59 16.40
N HIS A 182 5.93 7.72 15.91
CA HIS A 182 5.16 8.91 15.57
C HIS A 182 5.07 9.05 14.06
N TRP A 183 3.85 9.05 13.52
CA TRP A 183 3.60 9.24 12.10
C TRP A 183 2.51 10.27 11.87
N TYR A 184 2.65 11.04 10.80
CA TYR A 184 1.63 11.99 10.38
C TYR A 184 0.71 11.33 9.35
N ASP A 185 -0.58 11.60 9.46
CA ASP A 185 -1.56 11.20 8.46
C ASP A 185 -1.25 11.89 7.12
N SER A 186 -1.23 11.15 6.02
CA SER A 186 -0.83 11.67 4.71
C SER A 186 -1.85 12.63 4.10
N LEU A 187 -3.14 12.44 4.42
CA LEU A 187 -4.24 13.27 3.90
C LEU A 187 -4.47 14.51 4.76
N THR A 188 -4.42 14.34 6.08
CA THR A 188 -4.81 15.38 7.04
C THR A 188 -3.64 16.06 7.74
N GLY A 189 -2.46 15.43 7.76
CA GLY A 189 -1.30 15.94 8.49
C GLY A 189 -1.41 15.80 10.03
N VAL A 190 -2.43 15.12 10.55
CA VAL A 190 -2.59 14.90 11.98
C VAL A 190 -1.55 13.91 12.49
N PRO A 191 -0.80 14.21 13.58
CA PRO A 191 0.12 13.26 14.15
C PRO A 191 -0.63 12.16 14.93
N SER A 192 -0.17 10.94 14.76
CA SER A 192 -0.59 9.76 15.52
C SER A 192 0.64 9.08 16.10
N HIS A 193 0.52 8.45 17.26
CA HIS A 193 1.62 7.73 17.89
C HIS A 193 1.14 6.42 18.49
N GLN A 194 1.98 5.41 18.39
CA GLN A 194 1.72 4.07 18.93
C GLN A 194 3.03 3.40 19.37
N ARG A 195 2.91 2.51 20.36
CA ARG A 195 4.03 1.67 20.81
C ARG A 195 4.20 0.41 19.97
N ALA A 196 3.15 0.00 19.25
CA ALA A 196 3.15 -1.20 18.45
C ALA A 196 4.01 -1.04 17.19
N LEU A 197 4.99 -1.91 17.00
CA LEU A 197 5.83 -1.95 15.79
C LEU A 197 4.98 -2.19 14.52
N ALA A 198 3.80 -2.77 14.66
CA ALA A 198 2.85 -2.92 13.56
C ALA A 198 2.46 -1.57 12.93
N PHE A 199 2.39 -0.49 13.72
CA PHE A 199 2.10 0.85 13.22
C PHE A 199 3.27 1.41 12.38
N GLU A 200 4.51 1.15 12.81
CA GLU A 200 5.71 1.48 12.01
C GLU A 200 5.72 0.69 10.70
N LYS A 201 5.52 -0.64 10.75
CA LYS A 201 5.45 -1.51 9.57
C LYS A 201 4.36 -1.05 8.59
N GLY A 202 3.15 -0.79 9.08
CA GLY A 202 2.04 -0.33 8.26
C GLY A 202 2.30 1.03 7.61
N SER A 203 2.91 1.97 8.34
CA SER A 203 3.25 3.30 7.82
C SER A 203 4.35 3.27 6.75
N VAL A 204 5.35 2.41 6.91
CA VAL A 204 6.38 2.18 5.88
C VAL A 204 5.78 1.53 4.64
N LEU A 205 4.90 0.55 4.81
CA LEU A 205 4.19 -0.09 3.70
C LEU A 205 3.28 0.89 2.95
N PHE A 206 2.61 1.80 3.67
CA PHE A 206 1.88 2.90 3.05
C PHE A 206 2.80 3.75 2.17
N ASN A 207 4.00 4.09 2.67
CA ASN A 207 4.98 4.87 1.91
C ASN A 207 5.53 4.12 0.69
N ILE A 208 5.67 2.80 0.75
CA ILE A 208 6.01 1.98 -0.43
C ILE A 208 4.91 2.14 -1.50
N GLY A 209 3.62 2.01 -1.11
CA GLY A 209 2.50 2.25 -2.00
C GLY A 209 2.47 3.68 -2.56
N ALA A 210 2.62 4.68 -1.70
CA ALA A 210 2.64 6.09 -2.10
C ALA A 210 3.80 6.41 -3.06
N LEU A 211 4.99 5.86 -2.83
CA LEU A 211 6.14 6.06 -3.72
C LEU A 211 5.90 5.42 -5.08
N HIS A 212 5.27 4.25 -5.15
CA HIS A 212 4.85 3.66 -6.43
C HIS A 212 3.90 4.58 -7.19
N THR A 213 2.97 5.28 -6.51
CA THR A 213 2.09 6.24 -7.19
C THR A 213 2.85 7.42 -7.79
N GLN A 214 3.88 7.92 -7.09
CA GLN A 214 4.72 9.01 -7.58
C GLN A 214 5.59 8.58 -8.77
N ILE A 215 6.11 7.36 -8.76
CA ILE A 215 6.87 6.79 -9.87
C ILE A 215 5.95 6.62 -11.08
N GLY A 216 4.75 6.05 -10.90
CA GLY A 216 3.77 5.87 -11.98
C GLY A 216 3.31 7.18 -12.61
N ALA A 217 3.03 8.20 -11.78
CA ALA A 217 2.58 9.51 -12.25
C ALA A 217 3.64 10.30 -13.07
N ARG A 218 4.92 9.96 -12.90
CA ARG A 218 6.04 10.62 -13.60
C ARG A 218 6.48 9.91 -14.87
N GLN A 219 5.88 8.78 -15.21
CA GLN A 219 6.23 8.09 -16.45
C GLN A 219 5.80 8.90 -17.68
N ASP A 220 6.63 8.87 -18.71
CA ASP A 220 6.28 9.43 -20.02
C ASP A 220 5.27 8.51 -20.72
N ARG A 221 3.99 8.87 -20.61
CA ARG A 221 2.88 8.10 -21.17
C ARG A 221 2.60 8.36 -22.65
N THR A 222 3.49 9.09 -23.33
CA THR A 222 3.50 9.19 -24.80
C THR A 222 4.17 7.98 -25.45
N THR A 223 4.87 7.16 -24.66
CA THR A 223 5.55 5.95 -25.10
C THR A 223 4.93 4.69 -24.51
N LEU A 224 4.91 3.59 -25.27
CA LEU A 224 4.41 2.30 -24.78
C LEU A 224 5.16 1.83 -23.53
N GLN A 225 6.49 2.02 -23.50
CA GLN A 225 7.31 1.64 -22.37
C GLN A 225 6.95 2.45 -21.10
N GLY A 226 6.72 3.75 -21.24
CA GLY A 226 6.30 4.60 -20.13
C GLY A 226 4.92 4.24 -19.63
N ILE A 227 3.98 3.94 -20.53
CA ILE A 227 2.64 3.45 -20.16
C ILE A 227 2.73 2.13 -19.39
N ASP A 228 3.52 1.16 -19.86
CA ASP A 228 3.67 -0.14 -19.19
C ASP A 228 4.30 0.01 -17.79
N ARG A 229 5.27 0.90 -17.63
CA ARG A 229 5.85 1.24 -16.32
C ARG A 229 4.83 1.93 -15.40
N ALA A 230 4.01 2.83 -15.92
CA ALA A 230 2.95 3.47 -15.15
C ALA A 230 1.90 2.45 -14.67
N ILE A 231 1.46 1.55 -15.56
CA ILE A 231 0.54 0.44 -15.22
C ILE A 231 1.13 -0.41 -14.10
N ASP A 232 2.37 -0.87 -14.24
CA ASP A 232 3.05 -1.70 -13.24
C ASP A 232 3.15 -1.00 -11.89
N ALA A 233 3.52 0.28 -11.88
CA ALA A 233 3.65 1.08 -10.67
C ALA A 233 2.29 1.25 -9.95
N PHE A 234 1.21 1.61 -10.66
CA PHE A 234 -0.11 1.75 -10.06
C PHE A 234 -0.70 0.40 -9.60
N GLN A 235 -0.43 -0.70 -10.30
CA GLN A 235 -0.81 -2.05 -9.85
C GLN A 235 -0.11 -2.45 -8.55
N LYS A 236 1.19 -2.14 -8.40
CA LYS A 236 1.97 -2.35 -7.18
C LYS A 236 1.49 -1.45 -6.05
N ALA A 237 1.14 -0.19 -6.34
CA ALA A 237 0.54 0.72 -5.36
C ALA A 237 -0.80 0.18 -4.84
N ALA A 238 -1.69 -0.24 -5.75
CA ALA A 238 -2.97 -0.88 -5.38
C ALA A 238 -2.74 -2.13 -4.51
N GLY A 239 -1.72 -2.93 -4.84
CA GLY A 239 -1.34 -4.10 -4.07
C GLY A 239 -0.85 -3.78 -2.66
N ALA A 240 -0.02 -2.75 -2.50
CA ALA A 240 0.46 -2.30 -1.20
C ALA A 240 -0.70 -1.81 -0.31
N PHE A 241 -1.61 -0.99 -0.84
CA PHE A 241 -2.78 -0.51 -0.08
C PHE A 241 -3.79 -1.62 0.22
N ASN A 242 -3.98 -2.57 -0.69
CA ASN A 242 -4.85 -3.72 -0.44
C ASN A 242 -4.26 -4.64 0.64
N TYR A 243 -2.96 -4.93 0.57
CA TYR A 243 -2.26 -5.69 1.60
C TYR A 243 -2.34 -5.02 2.98
N LEU A 244 -2.17 -3.69 3.01
CA LEU A 244 -2.32 -2.89 4.21
C LEU A 244 -3.73 -3.01 4.80
N LYS A 245 -4.77 -2.89 3.97
CA LYS A 245 -6.18 -3.04 4.36
C LYS A 245 -6.49 -4.42 4.97
N GLU A 246 -5.88 -5.48 4.43
CA GLU A 246 -6.13 -6.84 4.87
C GLU A 246 -5.38 -7.23 6.14
N ASN A 247 -4.20 -6.65 6.37
CA ASN A 247 -3.28 -7.07 7.43
C ASN A 247 -3.16 -6.08 8.60
N PHE A 248 -3.57 -4.81 8.43
CA PHE A 248 -3.41 -3.74 9.42
C PHE A 248 -4.74 -3.04 9.72
N SER A 249 -5.67 -3.75 10.37
CA SER A 249 -7.06 -3.29 10.55
C SER A 249 -7.28 -2.21 11.62
N ASN A 250 -6.29 -1.93 12.50
CA ASN A 250 -6.43 -1.07 13.67
C ASN A 250 -5.42 0.10 13.70
N ALA A 251 -5.15 0.69 12.54
CA ALA A 251 -4.27 1.85 12.49
C ALA A 251 -4.95 3.10 13.09
N PRO A 252 -4.24 3.91 13.88
CA PRO A 252 -4.80 5.09 14.52
C PRO A 252 -4.94 6.30 13.59
N SER A 253 -4.55 6.17 12.33
CA SER A 253 -4.47 7.24 11.33
C SER A 253 -5.57 7.03 10.28
N LEU A 254 -6.26 8.11 9.90
CA LEU A 254 -7.44 8.06 9.00
C LEU A 254 -7.07 7.60 7.58
N ASP A 255 -5.89 7.96 7.09
CA ASP A 255 -5.39 7.53 5.78
C ASP A 255 -5.17 6.00 5.69
N MET A 256 -4.99 5.33 6.83
CA MET A 256 -4.87 3.88 6.94
C MET A 256 -6.17 3.20 7.37
N SER A 257 -7.28 3.93 7.46
CA SER A 257 -8.60 3.33 7.70
C SER A 257 -9.03 2.45 6.53
N THR A 258 -9.86 1.43 6.80
CA THR A 258 -10.39 0.55 5.74
C THR A 258 -11.10 1.32 4.64
N ALA A 259 -11.83 2.39 4.98
CA ALA A 259 -12.54 3.23 4.02
C ALA A 259 -11.56 4.00 3.12
N SER A 260 -10.54 4.64 3.71
CA SER A 260 -9.50 5.37 2.96
C SER A 260 -8.68 4.43 2.07
N LEU A 261 -8.23 3.29 2.61
CA LEU A 261 -7.48 2.31 1.83
C LEU A 261 -8.29 1.73 0.67
N ASN A 262 -9.58 1.48 0.87
CA ASN A 262 -10.46 1.03 -0.21
C ASN A 262 -10.61 2.08 -1.31
N MET A 263 -10.74 3.34 -0.93
CA MET A 263 -10.76 4.48 -1.86
C MET A 263 -9.43 4.58 -2.64
N LEU A 264 -8.27 4.45 -1.96
CA LEU A 264 -6.95 4.49 -2.60
C LEU A 264 -6.75 3.34 -3.58
N VAL A 265 -7.15 2.11 -3.22
CA VAL A 265 -7.10 0.96 -4.14
C VAL A 265 -7.93 1.23 -5.39
N ARG A 266 -9.16 1.72 -5.24
CA ARG A 266 -10.03 2.06 -6.39
C ARG A 266 -9.43 3.16 -7.25
N LEU A 267 -8.85 4.20 -6.65
CA LEU A 267 -8.17 5.28 -7.37
C LEU A 267 -7.00 4.74 -8.20
N MET A 268 -6.18 3.86 -7.62
CA MET A 268 -5.06 3.25 -8.37
C MET A 268 -5.54 2.39 -9.53
N ILE A 269 -6.60 1.61 -9.34
CA ILE A 269 -7.22 0.80 -10.40
C ILE A 269 -7.77 1.70 -11.52
N ALA A 270 -8.38 2.84 -11.18
CA ALA A 270 -8.86 3.79 -12.18
C ALA A 270 -7.71 4.39 -13.00
N GLN A 271 -6.59 4.72 -12.34
CA GLN A 271 -5.39 5.21 -13.04
C GLN A 271 -4.74 4.14 -13.93
N VAL A 272 -4.77 2.86 -13.51
CA VAL A 272 -4.37 1.75 -14.39
C VAL A 272 -5.26 1.68 -15.62
N GLN A 273 -6.60 1.78 -15.45
CA GLN A 273 -7.53 1.71 -16.59
C GLN A 273 -7.35 2.88 -17.54
N GLU A 274 -7.04 4.09 -17.04
CA GLU A 274 -6.68 5.24 -17.87
C GLU A 274 -5.42 4.94 -18.71
N CYS A 275 -4.37 4.39 -18.11
CA CYS A 275 -3.16 3.97 -18.84
C CYS A 275 -3.45 2.87 -19.87
N VAL A 276 -4.37 1.95 -19.59
CA VAL A 276 -4.80 0.92 -20.56
C VAL A 276 -5.50 1.58 -21.76
N PHE A 277 -6.37 2.56 -21.53
CA PHE A 277 -6.98 3.34 -22.60
C PHE A 277 -5.92 4.05 -23.47
N GLU A 278 -4.97 4.73 -22.85
CA GLU A 278 -3.85 5.40 -23.55
C GLU A 278 -3.05 4.39 -24.38
N LYS A 279 -2.76 3.21 -23.82
CA LYS A 279 -2.06 2.12 -24.52
C LYS A 279 -2.83 1.65 -25.75
N VAL A 280 -4.13 1.39 -25.60
CA VAL A 280 -5.00 0.96 -26.71
C VAL A 280 -5.02 2.03 -27.79
N THR A 281 -5.20 3.30 -27.42
CA THR A 281 -5.23 4.42 -28.37
C THR A 281 -3.90 4.55 -29.11
N LEU A 282 -2.76 4.40 -28.42
CA LEU A 282 -1.42 4.52 -29.03
C LEU A 282 -1.08 3.34 -29.95
N THR A 283 -1.57 2.13 -29.63
CA THR A 283 -1.32 0.93 -30.45
C THR A 283 -2.26 0.77 -31.62
N SER A 284 -3.37 1.51 -31.65
CA SER A 284 -4.38 1.46 -32.69
C SER A 284 -3.93 2.23 -33.94
N ALA A 285 -3.22 1.53 -34.81
CA ALA A 285 -2.68 2.13 -36.06
C ALA A 285 -3.75 2.25 -37.18
N GLN A 286 -4.87 1.55 -37.05
CA GLN A 286 -5.92 1.50 -38.07
C GLN A 286 -7.15 2.31 -37.63
N ASN A 287 -7.66 3.13 -38.55
CA ASN A 287 -8.91 3.86 -38.32
C ASN A 287 -10.08 3.05 -38.88
N ASP A 288 -10.26 1.81 -38.37
CA ASP A 288 -11.37 0.93 -38.73
C ASP A 288 -12.50 1.01 -37.70
N PHE A 289 -13.66 0.56 -38.10
CA PHE A 289 -14.89 0.62 -37.31
C PHE A 289 -14.76 -0.11 -35.95
N PHE A 290 -14.22 -1.33 -35.94
CA PHE A 290 -14.10 -2.12 -34.71
C PHE A 290 -13.10 -1.51 -33.73
N THR A 291 -11.98 -1.01 -34.24
CA THR A 291 -10.96 -0.34 -33.43
C THR A 291 -11.54 0.91 -32.76
N GLN A 292 -12.32 1.73 -33.50
CA GLN A 292 -12.94 2.92 -32.93
C GLN A 292 -14.01 2.57 -31.87
N LEU A 293 -14.82 1.52 -32.10
CA LEU A 293 -15.75 1.01 -31.09
C LEU A 293 -15.03 0.51 -29.85
N GLN A 294 -13.92 -0.20 -30.01
CA GLN A 294 -13.11 -0.67 -28.89
C GLN A 294 -12.56 0.50 -28.06
N ILE A 295 -11.99 1.51 -28.70
CA ILE A 295 -11.47 2.71 -28.02
C ILE A 295 -12.62 3.43 -27.27
N ALA A 296 -13.80 3.54 -27.89
CA ALA A 296 -14.96 4.13 -27.24
C ALA A 296 -15.40 3.34 -25.99
N GLN A 297 -15.41 2.02 -26.06
CA GLN A 297 -15.75 1.16 -24.91
C GLN A 297 -14.69 1.21 -23.81
N GLU A 298 -13.40 1.26 -24.16
CA GLU A 298 -12.33 1.46 -23.18
C GLU A 298 -12.43 2.82 -22.48
N ALA A 299 -12.78 3.91 -23.22
CA ALA A 299 -13.03 5.21 -22.62
C ALA A 299 -14.25 5.18 -21.69
N ALA A 300 -15.34 4.51 -22.06
CA ALA A 300 -16.50 4.30 -21.20
C ALA A 300 -16.14 3.50 -19.94
N ARG A 301 -15.19 2.55 -20.03
CA ARG A 301 -14.69 1.83 -18.86
C ARG A 301 -13.90 2.72 -17.92
N VAL A 302 -13.08 3.63 -18.44
CA VAL A 302 -12.36 4.62 -17.62
C VAL A 302 -13.35 5.55 -16.90
N GLU A 303 -14.39 6.02 -17.61
CA GLU A 303 -15.48 6.80 -17.01
C GLU A 303 -16.12 6.07 -15.84
N GLU A 304 -16.54 4.82 -16.04
CA GLU A 304 -17.20 4.01 -15.02
C GLU A 304 -16.35 3.85 -13.74
N VAL A 305 -15.05 3.55 -13.89
CA VAL A 305 -14.17 3.38 -12.73
C VAL A 305 -13.90 4.71 -12.02
N TYR A 306 -13.76 5.84 -12.73
CA TYR A 306 -13.61 7.14 -12.08
C TYR A 306 -14.91 7.63 -11.43
N SER A 307 -16.08 7.36 -12.02
CA SER A 307 -17.38 7.61 -11.41
C SER A 307 -17.51 6.86 -10.07
N LEU A 308 -17.10 5.58 -10.03
CA LEU A 308 -17.08 4.79 -8.80
C LEU A 308 -16.11 5.34 -7.75
N VAL A 309 -14.94 5.85 -8.16
CA VAL A 309 -14.00 6.52 -7.26
C VAL A 309 -14.61 7.79 -6.69
N HIS A 310 -15.22 8.63 -7.54
CA HIS A 310 -15.90 9.85 -7.12
C HIS A 310 -17.01 9.56 -6.11
N GLN A 311 -17.86 8.58 -6.38
CA GLN A 311 -18.89 8.13 -5.42
C GLN A 311 -18.28 7.68 -4.08
N THR A 312 -17.11 7.01 -4.12
CA THR A 312 -16.41 6.59 -2.89
C THR A 312 -15.85 7.79 -2.12
N MET A 313 -15.27 8.77 -2.81
CA MET A 313 -14.72 9.99 -2.21
C MET A 313 -15.78 10.90 -1.59
N THR A 314 -17.02 10.85 -2.08
CA THR A 314 -18.16 11.63 -1.59
C THR A 314 -18.92 10.97 -0.42
N GLN A 315 -18.57 9.71 -0.06
CA GLN A 315 -19.18 9.03 1.09
C GLN A 315 -18.86 9.73 2.41
N ALA A 316 -19.81 9.71 3.34
CA ALA A 316 -19.71 10.40 4.64
C ALA A 316 -18.45 10.05 5.45
N HIS A 317 -17.94 8.82 5.30
CA HIS A 317 -16.75 8.34 6.03
C HIS A 317 -15.42 8.82 5.44
N VAL A 318 -15.43 9.38 4.23
CA VAL A 318 -14.20 9.72 3.47
C VAL A 318 -14.19 11.19 3.06
N LYS A 319 -15.32 11.77 2.68
CA LYS A 319 -15.45 13.10 2.07
C LYS A 319 -14.78 14.25 2.84
N ASP A 320 -14.73 14.14 4.17
CA ASP A 320 -14.18 15.19 5.02
C ASP A 320 -12.65 15.15 5.13
N TYR A 321 -12.02 14.06 4.70
CA TYR A 321 -10.58 13.82 4.81
C TYR A 321 -9.86 13.84 3.45
N VAL A 322 -10.56 13.51 2.37
CA VAL A 322 -10.01 13.53 1.02
C VAL A 322 -9.94 14.99 0.55
N PRO A 323 -8.82 15.41 -0.09
CA PRO A 323 -8.71 16.72 -0.69
C PRO A 323 -9.84 16.97 -1.69
N PHE A 324 -10.44 18.16 -1.64
CA PHE A 324 -11.49 18.53 -2.56
C PHE A 324 -11.02 18.52 -4.03
N SER A 325 -9.77 18.90 -4.25
CA SER A 325 -9.12 18.85 -5.57
C SER A 325 -9.08 17.43 -6.14
N TRP A 326 -8.89 16.39 -5.32
CA TRP A 326 -8.91 15.01 -5.79
C TRP A 326 -10.31 14.58 -6.23
N ALA A 327 -11.32 14.85 -5.40
CA ALA A 327 -12.71 14.52 -5.74
C ALA A 327 -13.15 15.24 -7.00
N THR A 328 -12.77 16.52 -7.15
CA THR A 328 -13.06 17.32 -8.34
C THR A 328 -12.30 16.79 -9.56
N MET A 329 -10.99 16.46 -9.43
CA MET A 329 -10.19 15.90 -10.52
C MET A 329 -10.78 14.60 -11.04
N VAL A 330 -11.15 13.70 -10.13
CA VAL A 330 -11.77 12.41 -10.47
C VAL A 330 -13.11 12.62 -11.20
N HIS A 331 -13.90 13.60 -10.79
CA HIS A 331 -15.15 13.96 -11.47
C HIS A 331 -14.90 14.54 -12.87
N VAL A 332 -13.93 15.46 -13.00
CA VAL A 332 -13.50 16.00 -14.30
C VAL A 332 -13.07 14.88 -15.23
N LYS A 333 -12.25 13.93 -14.74
CA LYS A 333 -11.81 12.77 -15.52
C LYS A 333 -12.98 11.88 -15.94
N SER A 334 -13.95 11.62 -15.06
CA SER A 334 -15.14 10.86 -15.38
C SER A 334 -15.90 11.50 -16.55
N GLU A 335 -16.21 12.81 -16.50
CA GLU A 335 -16.89 13.53 -17.56
C GLU A 335 -16.07 13.60 -18.86
N HIS A 336 -14.75 13.82 -18.74
CA HIS A 336 -13.85 13.84 -19.90
C HIS A 336 -13.82 12.49 -20.64
N PHE A 337 -13.68 11.38 -19.92
CA PHE A 337 -13.66 10.05 -20.55
C PHE A 337 -15.05 9.64 -21.09
N LYS A 338 -16.13 10.09 -20.45
CA LYS A 338 -17.47 9.97 -21.01
C LYS A 338 -17.58 10.70 -22.35
N ALA A 339 -17.06 11.92 -22.43
CA ALA A 339 -17.02 12.67 -23.67
C ALA A 339 -16.18 12.00 -24.75
N LEU A 340 -14.99 11.47 -24.38
CA LEU A 340 -14.13 10.74 -25.31
C LEU A 340 -14.81 9.47 -25.84
N SER A 341 -15.55 8.74 -25.00
CA SER A 341 -16.26 7.54 -25.45
C SER A 341 -17.26 7.87 -26.57
N HIS A 342 -18.02 8.93 -26.40
CA HIS A 342 -18.96 9.41 -27.42
C HIS A 342 -18.25 9.97 -28.65
N TYR A 343 -17.13 10.66 -28.50
CA TYR A 343 -16.32 11.14 -29.62
C TYR A 343 -15.85 9.97 -30.51
N TYR A 344 -15.28 8.92 -29.95
CA TYR A 344 -14.81 7.77 -30.72
C TYR A 344 -15.94 6.96 -31.32
N ALA A 345 -17.09 6.90 -30.67
CA ALA A 345 -18.32 6.35 -31.28
C ALA A 345 -18.74 7.10 -32.54
N ALA A 346 -18.68 8.42 -32.49
CA ALA A 346 -18.98 9.25 -33.66
C ALA A 346 -17.95 9.07 -34.79
N VAL A 347 -16.66 8.93 -34.47
CA VAL A 347 -15.61 8.62 -35.43
C VAL A 347 -15.88 7.27 -36.10
N ALA A 348 -16.26 6.23 -35.35
CA ALA A 348 -16.65 4.94 -35.92
C ALA A 348 -17.82 5.06 -36.91
N LEU A 349 -18.82 5.87 -36.57
CA LEU A 349 -20.02 6.02 -37.38
C LEU A 349 -19.83 6.93 -38.62
N CYS A 350 -19.02 7.98 -38.51
CA CYS A 350 -18.94 9.01 -39.55
C CYS A 350 -17.72 8.86 -40.45
N ASP A 351 -16.58 8.38 -39.94
CA ASP A 351 -15.30 8.38 -40.66
C ASP A 351 -14.93 7.03 -41.23
N CYS A 352 -15.47 5.95 -40.66
CA CYS A 352 -15.18 4.63 -41.17
C CYS A 352 -16.00 4.33 -42.43
N PRO A 353 -15.43 3.67 -43.46
CA PRO A 353 -16.12 3.38 -44.69
C PRO A 353 -17.40 2.56 -44.45
N SER A 354 -18.37 2.69 -45.36
CA SER A 354 -19.59 1.89 -45.29
C SER A 354 -19.27 0.40 -45.32
N VAL A 355 -20.01 -0.33 -44.51
CA VAL A 355 -19.82 -1.77 -44.30
C VAL A 355 -20.22 -2.53 -45.54
N SER A 356 -19.37 -3.48 -46.00
CA SER A 356 -19.79 -4.37 -47.09
C SER A 356 -20.94 -5.28 -46.63
N VAL A 357 -21.80 -5.69 -47.55
CA VAL A 357 -22.94 -6.59 -47.24
C VAL A 357 -22.45 -7.90 -46.60
N ALA A 358 -21.23 -8.36 -46.93
CA ALA A 358 -20.64 -9.57 -46.38
C ALA A 358 -20.25 -9.41 -44.90
N ASP A 359 -19.78 -8.23 -44.49
CA ASP A 359 -19.29 -7.98 -43.13
C ASP A 359 -20.37 -7.46 -42.18
N LEU A 360 -21.55 -7.14 -42.73
CA LEU A 360 -22.65 -6.55 -41.99
C LEU A 360 -23.10 -7.32 -40.75
N PRO A 361 -23.19 -8.68 -40.74
CA PRO A 361 -23.61 -9.45 -39.57
C PRO A 361 -22.65 -9.33 -38.39
N GLU A 362 -21.34 -9.21 -38.64
CA GLU A 362 -20.34 -9.03 -37.58
C GLU A 362 -20.39 -7.64 -36.98
N HIS A 363 -20.57 -6.61 -37.83
CA HIS A 363 -20.72 -5.24 -37.41
C HIS A 363 -22.01 -5.02 -36.60
N GLU A 364 -23.12 -5.61 -37.05
CA GLU A 364 -24.39 -5.57 -36.34
C GLU A 364 -24.28 -6.23 -34.95
N LYS A 365 -23.66 -7.39 -34.88
CA LYS A 365 -23.41 -8.10 -33.62
C LYS A 365 -22.56 -7.27 -32.65
N ALA A 366 -21.49 -6.63 -33.11
CA ALA A 366 -20.65 -5.75 -32.31
C ALA A 366 -21.41 -4.53 -31.83
N PHE A 367 -22.23 -3.93 -32.70
CA PHE A 367 -22.95 -2.72 -32.42
C PHE A 367 -24.15 -2.93 -31.48
N VAL A 368 -24.82 -4.09 -31.54
CA VAL A 368 -25.88 -4.49 -30.56
C VAL A 368 -25.37 -4.48 -29.14
N GLN A 369 -24.12 -4.88 -28.91
CA GLN A 369 -23.49 -4.93 -27.58
C GLN A 369 -22.77 -3.63 -27.20
N PHE A 370 -22.79 -2.64 -28.08
CA PHE A 370 -22.04 -1.40 -27.91
C PHE A 370 -22.75 -0.38 -27.00
N HIS A 371 -24.06 -0.31 -27.08
CA HIS A 371 -24.86 0.62 -26.28
C HIS A 371 -25.49 -0.06 -25.07
N VAL A 372 -25.68 0.71 -23.99
CA VAL A 372 -26.40 0.23 -22.79
C VAL A 372 -27.88 0.02 -23.08
N THR A 373 -28.46 0.93 -23.87
CA THR A 373 -29.85 0.88 -24.36
C THR A 373 -29.85 0.99 -25.87
N MET A 374 -30.83 0.37 -26.52
CA MET A 374 -30.95 0.51 -27.98
C MET A 374 -31.23 1.98 -28.33
N PRO A 375 -30.59 2.53 -29.40
CA PRO A 375 -30.93 3.84 -29.91
C PRO A 375 -32.40 3.87 -30.30
N GLU A 376 -33.08 5.00 -30.03
CA GLU A 376 -34.40 5.23 -30.55
C GLU A 376 -34.29 5.52 -32.07
N GLY A 377 -35.12 4.89 -32.89
CA GLY A 377 -35.12 5.12 -34.34
C GLY A 377 -35.13 3.85 -35.18
N PRO A 378 -34.53 3.88 -36.38
CA PRO A 378 -34.52 2.76 -37.31
C PRO A 378 -33.71 1.56 -36.75
N SER A 379 -33.96 0.38 -37.33
CA SER A 379 -33.23 -0.84 -36.92
C SER A 379 -31.73 -0.65 -37.10
N LEU A 380 -30.91 -1.29 -36.23
CA LEU A 380 -29.43 -1.22 -36.29
C LEU A 380 -28.87 -1.62 -37.65
N HIS A 381 -29.51 -2.58 -38.31
CA HIS A 381 -29.20 -2.98 -39.68
C HIS A 381 -29.27 -1.82 -40.65
N LEU A 382 -30.37 -1.04 -40.59
CA LEU A 382 -30.58 0.14 -41.41
C LEU A 382 -29.59 1.24 -41.08
N VAL A 383 -29.34 1.50 -39.79
CA VAL A 383 -28.32 2.48 -39.33
C VAL A 383 -26.93 2.14 -39.88
N LEU A 384 -26.54 0.87 -39.95
CA LEU A 384 -25.20 0.49 -40.43
C LEU A 384 -25.07 0.56 -41.95
N GLN A 385 -26.17 0.36 -42.70
CA GLN A 385 -26.19 0.42 -44.15
C GLN A 385 -26.39 1.81 -44.71
N ASP A 386 -27.26 2.63 -44.08
CA ASP A 386 -27.60 3.97 -44.53
C ASP A 386 -26.61 4.99 -43.97
N GLN A 387 -25.93 5.68 -44.86
CA GLN A 387 -24.94 6.70 -44.50
C GLN A 387 -25.57 7.89 -43.75
N GLU A 388 -26.80 8.28 -44.09
CA GLU A 388 -27.48 9.37 -43.42
C GLU A 388 -27.92 9.01 -42.00
N GLU A 389 -28.41 7.80 -41.78
CA GLU A 389 -28.77 7.31 -40.44
C GLU A 389 -27.50 7.13 -39.55
N ARG A 390 -26.39 6.69 -40.12
CA ARG A 390 -25.07 6.67 -39.41
C ARG A 390 -24.64 8.07 -39.00
N ARG A 391 -24.75 9.05 -39.91
CA ARG A 391 -24.42 10.46 -39.65
C ARG A 391 -25.29 11.04 -38.55
N LYS A 392 -26.61 10.81 -38.58
CA LYS A 392 -27.56 11.27 -37.56
C LYS A 392 -27.17 10.74 -36.17
N LEU A 393 -26.90 9.44 -36.04
CA LEU A 393 -26.45 8.84 -34.77
C LEU A 393 -25.07 9.35 -34.37
N GLY A 394 -24.13 9.47 -35.31
CA GLY A 394 -22.80 10.04 -35.05
C GLY A 394 -22.86 11.49 -34.56
N LYS A 395 -23.77 12.31 -35.18
CA LYS A 395 -24.05 13.68 -34.74
C LYS A 395 -24.60 13.73 -33.31
N ALA A 396 -25.54 12.83 -32.97
CA ALA A 396 -26.04 12.68 -31.59
C ALA A 396 -24.93 12.36 -30.56
N HIS A 397 -24.02 11.47 -30.93
CA HIS A 397 -22.85 11.18 -30.10
C HIS A 397 -21.91 12.39 -29.95
N LEU A 398 -21.65 13.16 -31.02
CA LEU A 398 -20.85 14.38 -30.96
C LEU A 398 -21.49 15.47 -30.09
N LYS A 399 -22.80 15.67 -30.20
CA LYS A 399 -23.54 16.56 -29.31
C LYS A 399 -23.32 16.19 -27.86
N LYS A 400 -23.46 14.91 -27.52
CA LYS A 400 -23.25 14.41 -26.16
C LYS A 400 -21.78 14.55 -25.71
N ALA A 401 -20.80 14.31 -26.59
CA ALA A 401 -19.40 14.56 -26.32
C ALA A 401 -19.12 16.02 -26.00
N ILE A 402 -19.63 16.95 -26.77
CA ILE A 402 -19.47 18.40 -26.56
C ILE A 402 -20.05 18.79 -25.19
N MET A 403 -21.31 18.41 -24.91
CA MET A 403 -21.96 18.72 -23.63
C MET A 403 -21.16 18.17 -22.43
N ARG A 404 -20.58 16.94 -22.53
CA ARG A 404 -19.79 16.35 -21.46
C ARG A 404 -18.42 17.03 -21.30
N HIS A 405 -17.80 17.47 -22.39
CA HIS A 405 -16.59 18.29 -22.31
C HIS A 405 -16.86 19.65 -21.64
N GLU A 406 -17.97 20.31 -21.97
CA GLU A 406 -18.38 21.54 -21.31
C GLU A 406 -18.62 21.36 -19.83
N GLU A 407 -19.26 20.26 -19.43
CA GLU A 407 -19.45 19.94 -18.02
C GLU A 407 -18.11 19.67 -17.32
N ALA A 408 -17.17 18.93 -17.93
CA ALA A 408 -15.82 18.73 -17.40
C ALA A 408 -15.08 20.05 -17.18
N MET A 409 -15.15 20.98 -18.17
CA MET A 409 -14.54 22.31 -18.05
C MET A 409 -15.23 23.16 -16.98
N ARG A 410 -16.56 23.06 -16.85
CA ARG A 410 -17.33 23.75 -15.82
C ARG A 410 -16.89 23.29 -14.43
N ILE A 411 -16.82 21.97 -14.18
CA ILE A 411 -16.39 21.40 -12.91
C ILE A 411 -14.93 21.79 -12.61
N HIS A 412 -14.04 21.71 -13.61
CA HIS A 412 -12.64 22.15 -13.48
C HIS A 412 -12.56 23.62 -13.04
N SER A 413 -13.37 24.51 -13.61
CA SER A 413 -13.37 25.94 -13.30
C SER A 413 -13.81 26.26 -11.87
N LEU A 414 -14.56 25.38 -11.20
CA LEU A 414 -15.02 25.55 -9.82
C LEU A 414 -13.91 25.29 -8.78
N CYS A 415 -12.86 24.57 -9.14
CA CYS A 415 -11.78 24.24 -8.22
C CYS A 415 -10.58 25.18 -8.43
N LYS A 416 -10.28 26.03 -7.45
CA LYS A 416 -9.16 27.00 -7.49
C LYS A 416 -7.80 26.35 -7.74
N ILE A 417 -7.58 25.14 -7.20
CA ILE A 417 -6.32 24.40 -7.35
C ILE A 417 -6.21 23.83 -8.76
N LEU A 418 -7.28 23.22 -9.29
CA LEU A 418 -7.26 22.66 -10.64
C LEU A 418 -7.10 23.74 -11.72
N ARG A 419 -7.64 24.94 -11.51
CA ARG A 419 -7.44 26.08 -12.42
C ARG A 419 -5.98 26.51 -12.58
N LYS A 420 -5.11 26.15 -11.62
CA LYS A 420 -3.66 26.39 -11.70
C LYS A 420 -2.93 25.31 -12.50
N MET A 421 -3.63 24.26 -12.94
CA MET A 421 -3.07 23.14 -13.70
C MET A 421 -3.32 23.39 -15.19
N ASP A 422 -2.46 24.17 -15.84
CA ASP A 422 -2.61 24.58 -17.25
C ASP A 422 -2.74 23.37 -18.19
N ILE A 423 -1.97 22.31 -17.95
CA ILE A 423 -2.01 21.07 -18.76
C ILE A 423 -3.41 20.45 -18.78
N LEU A 424 -4.10 20.38 -17.64
CA LEU A 424 -5.46 19.83 -17.61
C LEU A 424 -6.45 20.69 -18.42
N GLN A 425 -6.34 22.00 -18.29
CA GLN A 425 -7.16 22.92 -19.06
C GLN A 425 -6.90 22.81 -20.57
N GLU A 426 -5.65 22.66 -20.98
CA GLU A 426 -5.26 22.46 -22.39
C GLU A 426 -5.84 21.16 -22.95
N VAL A 427 -5.73 20.04 -22.22
CA VAL A 427 -6.30 18.75 -22.64
C VAL A 427 -7.83 18.85 -22.84
N LEU A 428 -8.54 19.44 -21.87
CA LEU A 428 -9.99 19.59 -21.94
C LEU A 428 -10.40 20.49 -23.10
N SER A 429 -9.72 21.63 -23.27
CA SER A 429 -9.99 22.58 -24.35
C SER A 429 -9.71 22.00 -25.73
N PHE A 430 -8.62 21.25 -25.87
CA PHE A 430 -8.26 20.56 -27.11
C PHE A 430 -9.32 19.52 -27.50
N ALA A 431 -9.72 18.66 -26.55
CA ALA A 431 -10.71 17.64 -26.79
C ALA A 431 -12.10 18.24 -27.15
N HIS A 432 -12.48 19.31 -26.45
CA HIS A 432 -13.71 20.04 -26.75
C HIS A 432 -13.69 20.67 -28.17
N LYS A 433 -12.63 21.40 -28.52
CA LYS A 433 -12.45 21.99 -29.85
C LYS A 433 -12.48 20.94 -30.95
N ARG A 434 -11.82 19.79 -30.73
CA ARG A 434 -11.81 18.67 -31.67
C ARG A 434 -13.22 18.13 -31.91
N SER A 435 -14.05 18.01 -30.87
CA SER A 435 -15.43 17.55 -30.98
C SER A 435 -16.32 18.57 -31.71
N LEU A 436 -16.13 19.88 -31.43
CA LEU A 436 -16.84 20.97 -32.14
C LEU A 436 -16.46 21.01 -33.61
N SER A 437 -15.16 20.95 -33.95
CA SER A 437 -14.71 20.94 -35.34
C SER A 437 -15.36 19.81 -36.12
N LYS A 438 -15.32 18.60 -35.52
CA LYS A 438 -15.94 17.45 -36.16
C LYS A 438 -17.45 17.55 -36.29
N TYR A 439 -18.14 18.13 -35.33
CA TYR A 439 -19.58 18.40 -35.44
C TYR A 439 -19.88 19.35 -36.62
N SER A 440 -19.12 20.42 -36.75
CA SER A 440 -19.27 21.41 -37.84
C SER A 440 -18.91 20.86 -39.23
N GLU A 441 -18.02 19.84 -39.32
CA GLU A 441 -17.70 19.15 -40.59
C GLU A 441 -18.85 18.29 -41.11
N ILE A 442 -19.66 17.74 -40.18
CA ILE A 442 -20.73 16.82 -40.52
C ILE A 442 -21.98 17.62 -40.97
N ASP A 443 -22.21 18.81 -40.42
CA ASP A 443 -23.46 19.52 -40.63
C ASP A 443 -23.29 21.03 -40.71
N HIS A 444 -23.88 21.63 -41.79
CA HIS A 444 -23.90 23.06 -42.03
C HIS A 444 -25.29 23.72 -41.84
N GLU A 445 -26.37 22.94 -41.69
CA GLU A 445 -27.73 23.47 -41.83
C GLU A 445 -28.71 23.15 -40.70
N GLU A 446 -28.45 22.14 -39.84
CA GLU A 446 -29.38 21.76 -38.75
C GLU A 446 -29.01 22.36 -37.39
N ASP A 447 -30.06 22.75 -36.64
CA ASP A 447 -29.88 23.28 -35.29
C ASP A 447 -29.33 22.19 -34.33
N PHE A 448 -28.29 22.54 -33.54
CA PHE A 448 -27.72 21.71 -32.51
C PHE A 448 -28.78 21.16 -31.53
N PHE A 449 -29.84 21.92 -31.26
CA PHE A 449 -30.88 21.53 -30.33
C PHE A 449 -31.86 20.50 -30.91
N GLU A 450 -32.03 20.44 -32.23
CA GLU A 450 -32.89 19.46 -32.90
C GLU A 450 -32.25 18.06 -33.00
N THR A 451 -30.95 17.97 -32.80
CA THR A 451 -30.24 16.68 -32.80
C THR A 451 -30.71 15.80 -31.64
N GLY A 452 -31.10 14.56 -31.92
CA GLY A 452 -31.52 13.57 -30.93
C GLY A 452 -30.44 13.23 -29.89
N ASP A 453 -30.83 12.54 -28.83
CA ASP A 453 -29.90 12.09 -27.78
C ASP A 453 -29.29 10.73 -28.13
N ALA A 454 -27.96 10.60 -27.94
CA ALA A 454 -27.27 9.33 -28.09
C ALA A 454 -27.39 8.46 -26.84
N PRO A 455 -27.57 7.15 -26.98
CA PRO A 455 -27.52 6.24 -25.83
C PRO A 455 -26.13 6.19 -25.21
N ASP A 456 -26.05 5.79 -23.93
CA ASP A 456 -24.75 5.57 -23.25
C ASP A 456 -24.04 4.34 -23.82
N ILE A 457 -22.71 4.38 -23.82
CA ILE A 457 -21.86 3.32 -24.37
C ILE A 457 -21.59 2.28 -23.30
N HIS A 458 -21.68 1.00 -23.65
CA HIS A 458 -21.42 -0.10 -22.74
C HIS A 458 -19.91 -0.19 -22.41
N PRO A 459 -19.51 -0.04 -21.12
CA PRO A 459 -18.11 -0.11 -20.72
C PRO A 459 -17.54 -1.52 -20.91
N LYS A 460 -16.42 -1.62 -21.62
CA LYS A 460 -15.73 -2.90 -21.86
C LYS A 460 -14.23 -2.67 -21.92
N THR A 461 -13.47 -3.62 -21.40
CA THR A 461 -12.00 -3.62 -21.49
C THR A 461 -11.48 -5.01 -21.83
N ASN A 462 -10.45 -5.06 -22.65
CA ASN A 462 -9.74 -6.30 -22.97
C ASN A 462 -8.62 -6.59 -21.95
N GLN A 463 -8.16 -5.57 -21.21
CA GLN A 463 -7.12 -5.71 -20.19
C GLN A 463 -7.67 -5.30 -18.82
N ARG A 464 -8.02 -6.29 -18.00
CA ARG A 464 -8.47 -6.03 -16.62
C ARG A 464 -7.28 -5.62 -15.75
N PRO A 465 -7.41 -4.55 -14.94
CA PRO A 465 -6.39 -4.20 -13.97
C PRO A 465 -6.15 -5.32 -12.95
N GLU A 466 -4.90 -5.64 -12.72
CA GLU A 466 -4.47 -6.61 -11.70
C GLU A 466 -3.98 -5.87 -10.45
N ILE A 467 -4.21 -6.46 -9.28
CA ILE A 467 -3.65 -5.97 -8.02
C ILE A 467 -2.41 -6.81 -7.71
N LYS A 468 -1.21 -6.19 -7.82
CA LYS A 468 0.07 -6.85 -7.58
C LYS A 468 0.49 -6.74 -6.12
N SER A 469 0.36 -7.83 -5.37
CA SER A 469 0.79 -7.88 -3.98
C SER A 469 2.28 -7.57 -3.81
N PRO A 470 2.69 -6.88 -2.72
CA PRO A 470 4.09 -6.59 -2.46
C PRO A 470 4.95 -7.86 -2.39
N ASN A 471 6.10 -7.83 -3.04
CA ASN A 471 7.09 -8.90 -2.97
C ASN A 471 8.26 -8.46 -2.08
N PHE A 472 8.17 -8.77 -0.79
CA PHE A 472 9.19 -8.39 0.19
C PHE A 472 10.51 -9.14 0.04
N SER A 473 10.53 -10.31 -0.63
CA SER A 473 11.74 -11.09 -0.87
C SER A 473 12.63 -10.52 -1.98
N GLN A 474 12.15 -9.51 -2.70
CA GLN A 474 12.91 -8.86 -3.76
C GLN A 474 14.17 -8.15 -3.23
N VAL A 475 14.08 -7.57 -2.03
CA VAL A 475 15.21 -6.94 -1.34
C VAL A 475 15.66 -7.84 -0.20
N LYS A 476 16.79 -8.51 -0.39
CA LYS A 476 17.38 -9.34 0.66
C LYS A 476 18.12 -8.47 1.66
N VAL A 477 17.86 -8.67 2.94
CA VAL A 477 18.53 -7.96 4.04
C VAL A 477 19.16 -8.95 5.00
N THR A 478 20.30 -8.57 5.55
CA THR A 478 20.94 -9.28 6.65
C THR A 478 20.50 -8.64 7.96
N ASP A 479 20.24 -9.45 8.97
CA ASP A 479 19.91 -8.95 10.31
C ASP A 479 21.06 -8.08 10.84
N ILE A 480 20.80 -6.81 11.10
CA ILE A 480 21.80 -5.87 11.65
C ILE A 480 22.34 -6.40 12.99
N PHE A 481 21.50 -7.07 13.78
CA PHE A 481 21.84 -7.62 15.09
C PHE A 481 22.18 -9.12 15.04
N HIS A 482 22.66 -9.63 13.90
CA HIS A 482 22.97 -11.05 13.75
C HIS A 482 23.95 -11.58 14.81
N ARG A 483 24.86 -10.73 15.35
CA ARG A 483 25.80 -11.09 16.41
C ARG A 483 25.12 -11.56 17.70
N LEU A 484 23.84 -11.19 17.92
CA LEU A 484 23.06 -11.73 19.04
C LEU A 484 22.77 -13.24 18.91
N GLY A 485 23.03 -13.84 17.75
CA GLY A 485 22.82 -15.25 17.47
C GLY A 485 21.53 -15.54 16.67
N PRO A 486 21.28 -16.80 16.30
CA PRO A 486 20.12 -17.21 15.51
C PRO A 486 18.79 -16.95 16.20
N LEU A 487 17.78 -16.44 15.45
CA LEU A 487 16.43 -16.14 15.97
C LEU A 487 15.68 -17.38 16.48
N SER A 488 16.07 -18.57 16.06
CA SER A 488 15.50 -19.83 16.55
C SER A 488 15.65 -20.00 18.05
N VAL A 489 16.73 -19.50 18.61
CA VAL A 489 17.04 -19.49 20.05
C VAL A 489 16.97 -18.07 20.60
N PHE A 490 17.74 -17.14 20.04
CA PHE A 490 17.93 -15.77 20.53
C PHE A 490 16.87 -14.79 20.00
N SER A 491 15.63 -14.99 20.44
CA SER A 491 14.49 -14.12 20.16
C SER A 491 13.87 -13.67 21.47
N VAL A 492 13.36 -12.44 21.55
CA VAL A 492 12.63 -11.95 22.75
C VAL A 492 11.39 -12.76 23.10
N LYS A 493 10.94 -13.65 22.21
CA LYS A 493 9.84 -14.59 22.44
C LYS A 493 10.26 -15.82 23.24
N ASN A 494 11.55 -16.09 23.27
CA ASN A 494 12.14 -17.19 24.01
C ASN A 494 12.69 -16.69 25.34
N LYS A 495 12.69 -17.56 26.34
CA LYS A 495 13.39 -17.34 27.60
C LYS A 495 14.48 -18.40 27.74
N TRP A 496 15.64 -18.00 28.22
CA TRP A 496 16.77 -18.91 28.49
C TRP A 496 17.42 -18.56 29.82
N CYS A 497 18.12 -19.51 30.38
CA CYS A 497 18.98 -19.26 31.52
C CYS A 497 20.22 -18.47 31.06
N PRO A 498 20.82 -17.64 31.92
CA PRO A 498 22.10 -17.00 31.63
C PRO A 498 23.12 -18.00 31.11
N ALA A 499 23.96 -17.55 30.17
CA ALA A 499 24.99 -18.39 29.60
C ALA A 499 25.91 -18.95 30.74
N ARG A 500 26.05 -20.27 30.74
CA ARG A 500 26.94 -20.96 31.69
C ARG A 500 28.24 -21.33 30.99
N ARG A 501 29.37 -21.06 31.63
CA ARG A 501 30.66 -21.60 31.21
C ARG A 501 30.95 -22.87 32.02
N VAL A 502 31.27 -23.93 31.33
CA VAL A 502 31.50 -25.25 31.90
C VAL A 502 32.83 -25.75 31.38
N HIS A 503 33.74 -26.10 32.28
CA HIS A 503 35.00 -26.74 31.93
C HIS A 503 34.80 -28.24 31.80
N LEU A 504 35.19 -28.82 30.67
CA LEU A 504 35.13 -30.26 30.41
C LEU A 504 36.54 -30.84 30.31
N ALA A 505 36.88 -31.72 31.23
CA ALA A 505 38.06 -32.58 31.09
C ALA A 505 37.80 -33.65 30.01
N ARG A 506 38.79 -34.03 29.26
CA ARG A 506 38.66 -35.08 28.24
C ARG A 506 38.87 -36.45 28.91
N GLY A 507 37.82 -37.27 28.92
CA GLY A 507 37.92 -38.64 29.39
C GLY A 507 38.49 -39.60 28.33
N GLU A 508 38.75 -40.87 28.71
CA GLU A 508 39.25 -41.91 27.79
C GLU A 508 38.38 -42.13 26.56
N ASN A 509 37.05 -41.92 26.68
CA ASN A 509 36.06 -42.06 25.62
C ASN A 509 35.56 -40.71 25.07
N GLY A 510 36.32 -39.62 25.26
CA GLY A 510 35.93 -38.26 24.84
C GLY A 510 35.17 -37.50 25.92
N PHE A 511 34.32 -36.50 25.50
CA PHE A 511 33.63 -35.61 26.43
C PHE A 511 32.30 -36.17 26.99
N GLY A 512 31.83 -37.30 26.49
CA GLY A 512 30.60 -37.95 26.98
C GLY A 512 29.31 -37.22 26.57
N LEU A 513 29.29 -36.54 25.40
CA LEU A 513 28.12 -35.85 24.85
C LEU A 513 27.89 -36.17 23.37
N THR A 514 26.66 -36.05 22.93
CA THR A 514 26.30 -36.13 21.53
C THR A 514 25.70 -34.78 21.07
N LEU A 515 26.03 -34.38 19.85
CA LEU A 515 25.66 -33.10 19.29
C LEU A 515 24.68 -33.27 18.13
N ARG A 516 23.78 -32.28 17.94
CA ARG A 516 22.80 -32.25 16.86
C ARG A 516 22.51 -30.82 16.43
N GLY A 517 22.12 -30.66 15.16
CA GLY A 517 21.65 -29.39 14.58
C GLY A 517 22.80 -28.44 14.25
N ASP A 518 22.43 -27.33 13.64
CA ASP A 518 23.31 -26.23 13.20
C ASP A 518 22.78 -24.90 13.71
N SER A 519 23.67 -23.97 13.98
CA SER A 519 23.42 -22.56 14.24
C SER A 519 22.25 -22.24 15.20
N PRO A 520 22.39 -22.48 16.50
CA PRO A 520 23.50 -23.06 17.23
C PRO A 520 23.37 -24.59 17.38
N VAL A 521 24.48 -25.23 17.68
CA VAL A 521 24.54 -26.68 17.91
C VAL A 521 23.93 -27.03 19.25
N LEU A 522 23.11 -28.07 19.28
CA LEU A 522 22.37 -28.56 20.44
C LEU A 522 23.07 -29.81 21.02
N ILE A 523 23.16 -29.90 22.35
CA ILE A 523 23.50 -31.13 23.03
C ILE A 523 22.29 -32.05 22.98
N ALA A 524 22.38 -33.12 22.17
CA ALA A 524 21.30 -34.07 21.94
C ALA A 524 21.25 -35.18 22.99
N GLY A 525 22.33 -35.40 23.72
CA GLY A 525 22.41 -36.35 24.81
C GLY A 525 23.71 -36.25 25.59
N VAL A 526 23.67 -36.61 26.86
CA VAL A 526 24.79 -36.63 27.76
C VAL A 526 24.88 -38.02 28.38
N ILE A 527 26.08 -38.62 28.37
CA ILE A 527 26.32 -39.96 28.98
C ILE A 527 26.23 -39.82 30.51
N PRO A 528 25.33 -40.54 31.19
CA PRO A 528 25.26 -40.52 32.66
C PRO A 528 26.58 -40.92 33.30
N GLY A 529 27.07 -40.11 34.26
CA GLY A 529 28.36 -40.35 34.91
C GLY A 529 29.60 -40.05 34.06
N GLY A 530 29.43 -39.48 32.85
CA GLY A 530 30.51 -39.00 32.00
C GLY A 530 30.90 -37.56 32.30
N CYS A 531 32.05 -37.10 31.77
CA CYS A 531 32.60 -35.76 32.01
C CYS A 531 31.60 -34.63 31.81
N ALA A 532 30.80 -34.69 30.75
CA ALA A 532 29.78 -33.69 30.46
C ALA A 532 28.65 -33.69 31.50
N SER A 533 28.24 -34.88 32.01
CA SER A 533 27.21 -35.01 33.05
C SER A 533 27.70 -34.47 34.38
N GLU A 534 28.93 -34.80 34.77
CA GLU A 534 29.56 -34.32 36.01
C GLU A 534 29.79 -32.82 36.00
N ALA A 535 30.11 -32.27 34.85
CA ALA A 535 30.24 -30.82 34.63
C ALA A 535 28.90 -30.09 34.59
N GLY A 536 27.74 -30.82 34.63
CA GLY A 536 26.41 -30.25 34.70
C GLY A 536 25.79 -29.84 33.36
N LEU A 537 26.31 -30.34 32.22
CA LEU A 537 25.67 -30.22 30.91
C LEU A 537 24.45 -31.13 30.82
N LYS A 538 23.44 -30.70 30.10
CA LYS A 538 22.15 -31.39 29.94
C LYS A 538 21.74 -31.49 28.47
N GLU A 539 20.98 -32.52 28.19
CA GLU A 539 20.24 -32.58 26.93
C GLU A 539 19.35 -31.33 26.76
N GLY A 540 19.39 -30.71 25.58
CA GLY A 540 18.67 -29.46 25.30
C GLY A 540 19.49 -28.18 25.52
N ASP A 541 20.75 -28.29 26.00
CA ASP A 541 21.67 -27.15 26.06
C ASP A 541 22.18 -26.78 24.67
N TYR A 542 22.20 -25.50 24.33
CA TYR A 542 22.78 -24.98 23.09
C TYR A 542 24.20 -24.47 23.33
N ILE A 543 25.13 -24.89 22.50
CA ILE A 543 26.53 -24.44 22.58
C ILE A 543 26.63 -23.05 21.93
N VAL A 544 27.09 -22.08 22.69
CA VAL A 544 27.27 -20.70 22.26
C VAL A 544 28.72 -20.27 22.12
N SER A 545 29.65 -20.95 22.84
CA SER A 545 31.09 -20.72 22.69
C SER A 545 31.89 -21.96 23.03
N VAL A 546 33.09 -22.08 22.43
CA VAL A 546 34.11 -23.09 22.73
C VAL A 546 35.44 -22.36 22.92
N ASN A 547 36.07 -22.47 24.08
CA ASN A 547 37.31 -21.76 24.45
C ASN A 547 37.22 -20.24 24.16
N SER A 548 36.07 -19.63 24.49
CA SER A 548 35.75 -18.22 24.24
C SER A 548 35.55 -17.83 22.76
N GLU A 549 35.65 -18.77 21.81
CA GLU A 549 35.27 -18.56 20.42
C GLU A 549 33.75 -18.65 20.29
N ASP A 550 33.11 -17.64 19.67
CA ASP A 550 31.66 -17.60 19.47
C ASP A 550 31.22 -18.64 18.43
N CYS A 551 30.38 -19.57 18.87
CA CYS A 551 29.85 -20.68 18.07
C CYS A 551 28.34 -20.57 17.79
N LYS A 552 27.70 -19.43 18.09
CA LYS A 552 26.23 -19.27 17.92
C LYS A 552 25.75 -19.55 16.48
N TRP A 553 26.61 -19.26 15.49
CA TRP A 553 26.33 -19.49 14.08
C TRP A 553 27.06 -20.67 13.46
N SER A 554 27.87 -21.38 14.25
CA SER A 554 28.68 -22.49 13.75
C SER A 554 27.83 -23.69 13.36
N LYS A 555 28.28 -24.39 12.33
CA LYS A 555 27.69 -25.65 11.88
C LYS A 555 28.15 -26.78 12.79
N HIS A 556 27.38 -27.86 12.84
CA HIS A 556 27.73 -29.07 13.59
C HIS A 556 29.17 -29.52 13.35
N ALA A 557 29.60 -29.61 12.08
CA ALA A 557 30.95 -30.05 11.73
C ALA A 557 32.05 -29.14 12.29
N GLU A 558 31.82 -27.83 12.32
CA GLU A 558 32.76 -26.83 12.82
C GLU A 558 32.95 -26.99 14.34
N VAL A 559 31.84 -27.09 15.09
CA VAL A 559 31.89 -27.30 16.55
C VAL A 559 32.55 -28.64 16.89
N VAL A 560 32.21 -29.69 16.14
CA VAL A 560 32.88 -31.01 16.33
C VAL A 560 34.37 -30.93 16.04
N GLN A 561 34.79 -30.17 15.01
CA GLN A 561 36.21 -29.98 14.70
C GLN A 561 36.93 -29.20 15.80
N LEU A 562 36.33 -28.13 16.32
CA LEU A 562 36.84 -27.37 17.45
C LEU A 562 37.03 -28.28 18.66
N LEU A 563 36.06 -29.10 19.03
CA LEU A 563 36.13 -30.03 20.13
C LEU A 563 37.16 -31.14 19.91
N LYS A 564 37.40 -31.61 18.68
CA LYS A 564 38.41 -32.62 18.36
C LYS A 564 39.83 -32.07 18.36
N SER A 565 40.03 -30.80 18.07
CA SER A 565 41.36 -30.16 18.04
C SER A 565 41.97 -29.91 19.43
N ILE A 566 41.21 -30.17 20.49
CA ILE A 566 41.58 -29.87 21.86
C ILE A 566 42.37 -31.03 22.45
N GLY A 567 43.48 -30.70 23.10
CA GLY A 567 44.38 -31.64 23.79
C GLY A 567 43.84 -32.14 25.15
N GLU A 568 44.75 -32.63 25.98
CA GLU A 568 44.43 -33.18 27.33
C GLU A 568 44.04 -32.11 28.36
N GLU A 569 44.26 -30.82 28.07
CA GLU A 569 44.00 -29.71 29.00
C GLU A 569 42.49 -29.46 29.24
N GLY A 570 41.58 -30.08 28.46
CA GLY A 570 40.14 -29.87 28.55
C GLY A 570 39.65 -28.68 27.72
N VAL A 571 38.36 -28.39 27.82
CA VAL A 571 37.67 -27.35 27.01
C VAL A 571 36.68 -26.56 27.84
N ASP A 572 36.67 -25.25 27.65
CA ASP A 572 35.64 -24.37 28.19
C ASP A 572 34.49 -24.24 27.20
N ILE A 573 33.32 -24.74 27.56
CA ILE A 573 32.11 -24.65 26.74
C ILE A 573 31.14 -23.69 27.39
N GLY A 574 30.70 -22.68 26.62
CA GLY A 574 29.58 -21.83 26.96
C GLY A 574 28.28 -22.42 26.44
N VAL A 575 27.30 -22.58 27.31
CA VAL A 575 25.98 -23.11 26.92
C VAL A 575 24.85 -22.26 27.43
N VAL A 576 23.73 -22.29 26.67
CA VAL A 576 22.45 -21.65 27.00
C VAL A 576 21.35 -22.70 26.99
N THR A 577 20.51 -22.72 28.03
CA THR A 577 19.38 -23.63 28.17
C THR A 577 18.08 -22.86 27.95
N LEU A 578 17.25 -23.25 26.98
CA LEU A 578 15.92 -22.69 26.83
C LEU A 578 15.03 -23.12 28.00
N GLN A 579 14.32 -22.15 28.59
CA GLN A 579 13.29 -22.42 29.57
C GLN A 579 12.03 -22.89 28.85
N SER A 580 11.57 -24.12 29.12
CA SER A 580 10.24 -24.55 28.66
C SER A 580 9.19 -23.72 29.38
N SER A 581 8.29 -23.07 28.62
CA SER A 581 7.11 -22.46 29.19
C SER A 581 6.23 -23.57 29.77
N ASP A 582 6.07 -23.56 31.07
CA ASP A 582 5.35 -24.58 31.84
C ASP A 582 3.96 -24.90 31.24
N GLY A 583 3.71 -26.18 31.03
CA GLY A 583 2.44 -26.83 31.32
C GLY A 583 1.51 -27.18 30.18
N GLN A 584 1.78 -26.96 28.86
CA GLN A 584 0.82 -27.38 27.83
C GLN A 584 1.38 -28.12 26.60
N ASN A 585 2.67 -28.39 26.50
CA ASN A 585 3.27 -29.08 25.36
C ASN A 585 4.07 -30.34 25.69
N ALA A 586 4.11 -30.79 26.92
CA ALA A 586 4.79 -32.06 27.30
C ALA A 586 4.06 -33.28 26.70
N ASP A 587 2.72 -33.23 26.56
CA ASP A 587 1.94 -34.37 26.04
C ASP A 587 1.97 -34.56 24.52
N ARG A 588 2.47 -33.57 23.77
CA ARG A 588 2.54 -33.71 22.28
C ARG A 588 3.86 -34.27 21.78
N ARG A 589 4.92 -34.31 22.61
CA ARG A 589 6.22 -34.89 22.22
C ARG A 589 6.38 -36.37 22.58
N SER A 590 5.62 -36.87 23.55
CA SER A 590 5.62 -38.29 23.91
C SER A 590 4.83 -39.18 22.96
N VAL A 591 3.88 -38.63 22.20
CA VAL A 591 3.06 -39.38 21.22
C VAL A 591 3.76 -39.57 19.85
N ALA A 592 4.82 -38.81 19.57
CA ALA A 592 5.55 -38.89 18.30
C ALA A 592 6.69 -39.93 18.28
N MET A 593 7.00 -40.55 19.41
CA MET A 593 8.10 -41.54 19.54
C MET A 593 7.66 -43.00 19.69
N SER A 594 6.35 -43.32 19.69
CA SER A 594 5.89 -44.72 19.92
C SER A 594 5.23 -45.39 18.70
N SER A 595 5.42 -44.89 17.47
CA SER A 595 4.95 -45.60 16.28
C SER A 595 6.01 -45.65 15.18
N GLY A 596 7.09 -46.28 15.45
CA GLY A 596 8.09 -46.71 14.49
C GLY A 596 8.20 -48.22 14.47
N GLY A 597 7.46 -48.88 13.59
CA GLY A 597 7.65 -50.31 13.36
C GLY A 597 6.54 -50.93 12.51
N ALA A 598 6.93 -51.33 11.33
CA ALA A 598 6.40 -52.39 10.53
C ALA A 598 5.70 -52.06 9.19
N LEU A 599 6.50 -52.30 8.13
CA LEU A 599 6.21 -53.10 6.94
C LEU A 599 5.31 -52.60 5.81
N LEU A 600 6.03 -52.22 4.73
CA LEU A 600 5.89 -52.69 3.31
C LEU A 600 4.58 -53.36 2.89
N LYS A 601 3.92 -52.77 1.86
CA LYS A 601 3.76 -53.39 0.53
C LYS A 601 2.89 -52.52 -0.41
N ASN A 602 3.49 -52.29 -1.57
CA ASN A 602 2.97 -52.15 -2.94
C ASN A 602 1.45 -51.90 -3.17
N ASN A 603 1.09 -50.85 -3.90
CA ASN A 603 0.72 -51.02 -5.30
C ASN A 603 0.54 -49.72 -6.06
N LYS A 604 0.82 -49.84 -7.34
CA LYS A 604 0.85 -48.92 -8.46
C LYS A 604 -0.48 -48.20 -8.76
N GLU A 605 -0.27 -47.07 -9.45
CA GLU A 605 -1.09 -46.47 -10.52
C GLU A 605 -2.25 -45.54 -10.11
N ASN A 606 -2.15 -44.28 -10.33
CA ASN A 606 -2.50 -43.55 -11.55
C ASN A 606 -2.38 -42.04 -11.39
N SER A 607 -1.80 -41.50 -12.44
CA SER A 607 -1.62 -40.09 -12.77
C SER A 607 -2.83 -39.19 -12.51
N ARG A 608 -2.58 -37.99 -12.00
CA ARG A 608 -2.93 -36.72 -12.67
C ARG A 608 -2.48 -35.50 -11.84
N LYS A 609 -1.79 -34.64 -12.54
CA LYS A 609 -1.40 -33.24 -12.27
C LYS A 609 -2.17 -32.53 -11.18
N SER A 610 -1.47 -31.98 -10.19
CA SER A 610 -1.85 -30.73 -9.56
C SER A 610 -0.61 -29.96 -9.09
N LEU A 611 -0.62 -28.67 -9.39
CA LEU A 611 0.37 -27.66 -9.15
C LEU A 611 0.92 -27.68 -7.70
N MET A 612 2.23 -27.65 -7.59
CA MET A 612 2.92 -27.24 -6.36
C MET A 612 2.68 -25.76 -6.12
N ASN A 613 1.87 -25.45 -5.13
CA ASN A 613 1.84 -24.15 -4.50
C ASN A 613 2.92 -24.12 -3.41
N SER A 614 3.91 -23.27 -3.59
CA SER A 614 4.94 -22.96 -2.61
C SER A 614 4.33 -22.24 -1.39
N LYS A 615 4.09 -22.97 -0.31
CA LYS A 615 3.60 -22.45 0.98
C LYS A 615 4.73 -21.93 1.88
N SER A 616 5.79 -21.34 1.37
CA SER A 616 6.91 -20.88 2.22
C SER A 616 6.99 -19.37 2.45
N ALA A 617 6.14 -18.57 1.80
CA ALA A 617 6.18 -17.11 1.96
C ALA A 617 5.14 -16.53 2.93
N SER A 618 4.13 -17.31 3.37
CA SER A 618 3.03 -16.79 4.19
C SER A 618 3.23 -16.85 5.70
N THR A 619 4.32 -17.47 6.17
CA THR A 619 4.58 -17.64 7.62
C THR A 619 5.30 -16.44 8.24
N LEU A 620 5.81 -15.51 7.45
CA LEU A 620 6.59 -14.36 7.93
C LEU A 620 5.75 -13.21 8.50
N LEU A 621 4.42 -13.20 8.31
CA LEU A 621 3.56 -12.08 8.69
C LEU A 621 2.19 -12.50 9.28
N ALA A 622 2.05 -13.75 9.78
CA ALA A 622 0.81 -14.18 10.42
C ALA A 622 0.64 -13.55 11.81
N TRP A 623 0.00 -12.40 11.87
CA TRP A 623 -0.62 -11.90 13.10
C TRP A 623 -1.94 -12.63 13.32
N SER A 624 -2.09 -13.22 14.50
CA SER A 624 -3.16 -14.10 14.94
C SER A 624 -4.55 -13.72 14.42
N LYS A 625 -5.16 -14.62 13.66
CA LYS A 625 -6.62 -14.64 13.42
C LYS A 625 -7.33 -14.93 14.75
N LYS A 626 -7.90 -13.93 15.40
CA LYS A 626 -8.94 -14.15 16.40
C LYS A 626 -10.25 -14.42 15.68
N SER A 627 -10.86 -15.54 16.02
CA SER A 627 -12.12 -16.05 15.47
C SER A 627 -13.24 -15.02 15.58
N LYS A 628 -14.00 -14.85 14.49
CA LYS A 628 -15.25 -14.12 14.44
C LYS A 628 -16.30 -14.83 15.31
N ARG A 629 -16.75 -14.17 16.36
CA ARG A 629 -18.08 -14.40 16.94
C ARG A 629 -18.93 -13.17 16.61
N SER A 630 -19.94 -13.40 15.83
CA SER A 630 -20.96 -12.42 15.46
C SER A 630 -21.72 -11.96 16.70
N LYS A 631 -21.78 -10.65 16.95
CA LYS A 631 -22.90 -9.97 17.62
C LYS A 631 -23.01 -8.58 17.06
N SER A 632 -24.18 -8.28 16.53
CA SER A 632 -24.63 -6.96 16.13
C SER A 632 -24.61 -6.01 17.32
N SER A 633 -23.95 -4.87 17.20
CA SER A 633 -24.28 -3.69 17.98
C SER A 633 -23.76 -2.43 17.29
N THR A 634 -24.63 -1.47 17.27
CA THR A 634 -24.53 -0.07 16.89
C THR A 634 -23.16 0.56 17.18
N TYR A 635 -22.59 1.17 16.14
CA TYR A 635 -21.32 1.91 16.21
C TYR A 635 -21.49 3.21 17.00
N SER A 636 -20.92 3.26 18.19
CA SER A 636 -20.50 4.47 18.86
C SER A 636 -18.95 4.52 18.84
N LEU A 637 -18.38 5.58 18.29
CA LEU A 637 -16.96 5.87 18.32
C LEU A 637 -16.51 6.11 19.76
N PRO A 638 -15.44 5.48 20.25
CA PRO A 638 -14.84 5.88 21.52
C PRO A 638 -14.00 7.14 21.32
N PHE A 639 -14.53 8.28 21.73
CA PHE A 639 -13.75 9.46 22.03
C PHE A 639 -13.13 9.29 23.41
N THR A 640 -11.83 9.06 23.47
CA THR A 640 -11.07 9.27 24.70
C THR A 640 -10.91 10.77 24.90
N THR A 641 -11.65 11.31 25.83
CA THR A 641 -11.40 12.58 26.48
C THR A 641 -10.06 12.50 27.18
N VAL A 642 -9.12 13.33 26.73
CA VAL A 642 -7.91 13.66 27.50
C VAL A 642 -8.37 14.59 28.62
N GLY A 643 -8.40 14.05 29.84
CA GLY A 643 -8.51 14.86 31.04
C GLY A 643 -7.21 15.64 31.23
N ASP A 644 -7.34 16.94 31.40
CA ASP A 644 -6.35 17.80 32.00
C ASP A 644 -6.05 17.31 33.42
N GLU A 645 -4.83 16.89 33.68
CA GLU A 645 -4.24 16.99 35.02
C GLU A 645 -2.88 17.65 34.89
N SER A 646 -2.92 18.93 35.18
CA SER A 646 -1.79 19.70 35.69
C SER A 646 -1.48 19.20 37.10
N MET A 647 -0.22 18.88 37.40
CA MET A 647 0.48 19.38 38.57
C MET A 647 1.79 18.63 38.82
N TYR A 648 2.78 19.46 39.03
CA TYR A 648 4.12 19.32 39.58
C TYR A 648 5.18 18.63 38.74
#